data_89883fdda7431a41253fcde5f9adb60d
#
_entry.id   89883fdda7431a41253fcde5f9adb60d
#
_cell.length_a   1.000
_cell.length_b   1.000
_cell.length_c   1.000
_cell.angle_alpha   90.00
_cell.angle_beta   90.00
_cell.angle_gamma   90.00
#
_symmetry.space_group_name_H-M   'P 1'
#
loop_
_entity.id
_entity.type
_entity.pdbx_description
1 polymer ?
#
loop_
_entity_poly.entity_id
_entity_poly.type
_entity_poly.pdbx_seq_one_letter_code
_entity_poly.pdbx_strand_id
1 'polypeptide(L)'
;MAKKGKLTPMMQQYMQIKEENKDCILFYRLGDFYEMFFDDALTASKELEITLTGKNCGLEERAPMCGVPYHAVDSYLNKLVEKGYKVGICEQVEDPSQAKGIVKREIVRIVTPGTNISQQSLDDEKNNYLMCIFANDGSYGISFVDVTTGDFRTTSMDSLAKVRDEIFKFEPAEIICNDAFLISGMDFDYLKDKMSIVISSIEPYHFDEEQAEERIKRQFKVGNLEGLGLLDHPMGVIATGALLGYLHETQKSSLDHLMHIEAYETSEFMIIDSSSRRNLELCETLRDKQKKGSLLWVLDKTKTAMGARMLRNMVEQPLVDKKKIEERYDAITTLTDQTIVREELREYLNPIYDLERLMTKVSYKTANPRDMIAFKTSLELLPAIKTVLEECKDPLLSGLREDLDPLEDIHNLLEDSIIEEPPLAIKEGGIIKEGFKEDIDKLKRAKTEGKQWLMELEEREREKTGIKNLKIKFNKVFGYYLDVTNSYKDLVPDHYIRKQTLANSERYTTEELNQLADTILGSEDRLYALEYETYVMIRETLAGEMERISRTANVIAQIDALASLAYVAERNHFVRPKLNVRGTIDIKDGRHPVVEQVIPNDMFISNDTYLDNKKNRVAIITGPNMAGKSTYMRQVALIVLMAQIGSFVPAAKANIGIVDRIFTRVGASDDLASGQSTFMVEMSEVANILRNATKNS
;
A
#
# COMPACT_ATOMS: atom_id res chain seq x y z
N MET A 1 5.27 -58.11 2.44
CA MET A 1 5.98 -56.88 2.74
C MET A 1 5.60 -55.84 1.69
N ALA A 2 4.66 -54.95 2.00
CA ALA A 2 4.29 -53.88 1.10
C ALA A 2 5.51 -52.95 0.90
N LYS A 3 5.89 -52.67 -0.32
CA LYS A 3 6.91 -51.67 -0.65
C LYS A 3 6.38 -50.33 -0.14
N LYS A 4 6.98 -49.80 0.94
CA LYS A 4 6.75 -48.41 1.32
C LYS A 4 7.05 -47.52 0.10
N GLY A 5 6.05 -46.93 -0.50
CA GLY A 5 6.21 -46.05 -1.63
C GLY A 5 7.16 -44.91 -1.25
N LYS A 6 8.04 -44.54 -2.15
CA LYS A 6 8.96 -43.41 -1.96
C LYS A 6 8.34 -42.17 -2.62
N LEU A 7 8.26 -41.06 -1.91
CA LEU A 7 7.78 -39.79 -2.47
C LEU A 7 8.50 -39.47 -3.78
N THR A 8 7.77 -38.94 -4.75
CA THR A 8 8.37 -38.43 -5.98
C THR A 8 9.35 -37.32 -5.67
N PRO A 9 10.41 -37.11 -6.46
CA PRO A 9 11.40 -36.09 -6.22
C PRO A 9 10.80 -34.67 -6.05
N MET A 10 9.77 -34.34 -6.82
CA MET A 10 9.03 -33.10 -6.69
C MET A 10 8.34 -32.97 -5.31
N MET A 11 7.70 -34.05 -4.84
CA MET A 11 7.07 -34.04 -3.52
C MET A 11 8.10 -33.98 -2.36
N GLN A 12 9.28 -34.56 -2.56
CA GLN A 12 10.38 -34.43 -1.60
C GLN A 12 10.83 -32.98 -1.48
N GLN A 13 10.98 -32.27 -2.59
CA GLN A 13 11.32 -30.85 -2.62
C GLN A 13 10.22 -30.01 -1.95
N TYR A 14 8.94 -30.29 -2.24
CA TYR A 14 7.81 -29.61 -1.59
C TYR A 14 7.83 -29.80 -0.08
N MET A 15 7.98 -31.05 0.39
CA MET A 15 7.98 -31.37 1.82
C MET A 15 9.16 -30.73 2.56
N GLN A 16 10.33 -30.67 1.92
CA GLN A 16 11.48 -29.98 2.52
C GLN A 16 11.19 -28.50 2.71
N ILE A 17 10.68 -27.82 1.68
CA ILE A 17 10.33 -26.38 1.78
C ILE A 17 9.23 -26.16 2.83
N LYS A 18 8.24 -27.08 2.89
CA LYS A 18 7.15 -27.00 3.86
C LYS A 18 7.65 -27.19 5.30
N GLU A 19 8.60 -28.07 5.54
CA GLU A 19 9.15 -28.32 6.87
C GLU A 19 9.87 -27.10 7.43
N GLU A 20 10.52 -26.32 6.58
CA GLU A 20 11.15 -25.05 6.93
C GLU A 20 10.15 -23.91 7.14
N ASN A 21 8.90 -24.03 6.61
CA ASN A 21 7.87 -23.00 6.60
C ASN A 21 6.49 -23.57 6.97
N LYS A 22 6.41 -24.20 8.15
CA LYS A 22 5.20 -24.93 8.60
C LYS A 22 3.97 -24.06 8.76
N ASP A 23 4.15 -22.80 9.12
CA ASP A 23 3.12 -21.82 9.39
C ASP A 23 2.56 -21.13 8.13
N CYS A 24 3.14 -21.43 6.95
CA CYS A 24 2.73 -20.84 5.68
C CYS A 24 1.95 -21.83 4.82
N ILE A 25 0.92 -21.38 4.12
CA ILE A 25 0.33 -22.10 2.99
C ILE A 25 1.27 -21.93 1.79
N LEU A 26 1.79 -23.02 1.23
CA LEU A 26 2.73 -22.93 0.12
C LEU A 26 1.99 -22.88 -1.23
N PHE A 27 2.18 -21.78 -1.95
CA PHE A 27 1.83 -21.67 -3.37
C PHE A 27 3.02 -22.12 -4.22
N TYR A 28 3.00 -23.39 -4.59
CA TYR A 28 4.12 -24.06 -5.24
C TYR A 28 3.98 -24.02 -6.76
N ARG A 29 4.89 -23.35 -7.47
CA ARG A 29 4.82 -23.14 -8.92
C ARG A 29 5.03 -24.43 -9.71
N LEU A 30 4.04 -24.80 -10.51
CA LEU A 30 4.09 -25.91 -11.44
C LEU A 30 3.47 -25.48 -12.78
N GLY A 31 4.30 -25.20 -13.76
CA GLY A 31 3.84 -24.69 -15.06
C GLY A 31 3.06 -23.37 -14.90
N ASP A 32 1.83 -23.35 -15.39
CA ASP A 32 0.95 -22.17 -15.36
C ASP A 32 0.06 -22.09 -14.11
N PHE A 33 0.35 -22.92 -13.09
CA PHE A 33 -0.41 -22.98 -11.85
C PHE A 33 0.50 -22.82 -10.62
N TYR A 34 -0.10 -22.31 -9.55
CA TYR A 34 0.37 -22.57 -8.20
C TYR A 34 -0.45 -23.70 -7.60
N GLU A 35 0.20 -24.77 -7.23
CA GLU A 35 -0.43 -25.94 -6.63
C GLU A 35 -0.11 -26.01 -5.13
N MET A 36 -1.10 -26.43 -4.35
CA MET A 36 -1.00 -26.67 -2.91
C MET A 36 -1.25 -28.14 -2.65
N PHE A 37 -0.58 -28.71 -1.66
CA PHE A 37 -0.65 -30.15 -1.37
C PHE A 37 -0.93 -30.41 0.11
N PHE A 38 -1.41 -31.61 0.43
CA PHE A 38 -1.69 -32.10 1.78
C PHE A 38 -2.60 -31.14 2.57
N ASP A 39 -2.20 -30.79 3.79
CA ASP A 39 -2.98 -29.89 4.67
C ASP A 39 -3.18 -28.49 4.09
N ASP A 40 -2.19 -27.97 3.35
CA ASP A 40 -2.32 -26.70 2.64
C ASP A 40 -3.44 -26.76 1.60
N ALA A 41 -3.56 -27.89 0.88
CA ALA A 41 -4.64 -28.07 -0.09
C ALA A 41 -6.01 -28.19 0.57
N LEU A 42 -6.12 -28.88 1.70
CA LEU A 42 -7.36 -28.98 2.47
C LEU A 42 -7.82 -27.62 2.96
N THR A 43 -6.91 -26.84 3.53
CA THR A 43 -7.18 -25.49 4.02
C THR A 43 -7.53 -24.55 2.88
N ALA A 44 -6.68 -24.46 1.86
CA ALA A 44 -6.87 -23.54 0.74
C ALA A 44 -8.13 -23.85 -0.07
N SER A 45 -8.44 -25.13 -0.33
CA SER A 45 -9.67 -25.50 -1.06
C SER A 45 -10.92 -25.04 -0.34
N LYS A 46 -10.96 -25.15 1.00
CA LYS A 46 -12.08 -24.70 1.83
C LYS A 46 -12.18 -23.19 1.87
N GLU A 47 -11.05 -22.50 2.14
CA GLU A 47 -11.04 -21.05 2.32
C GLU A 47 -11.23 -20.26 1.02
N LEU A 48 -10.78 -20.83 -0.10
CA LEU A 48 -10.90 -20.23 -1.44
C LEU A 48 -12.11 -20.73 -2.22
N GLU A 49 -12.82 -21.74 -1.70
CA GLU A 49 -13.96 -22.39 -2.37
C GLU A 49 -13.58 -22.96 -3.75
N ILE A 50 -12.39 -23.57 -3.85
CA ILE A 50 -11.88 -24.20 -5.07
C ILE A 50 -11.88 -25.72 -4.98
N THR A 51 -11.89 -26.39 -6.12
CA THR A 51 -11.98 -27.85 -6.20
C THR A 51 -10.76 -28.54 -5.60
N LEU A 52 -10.99 -29.42 -4.63
CA LEU A 52 -9.98 -30.34 -4.11
C LEU A 52 -9.88 -31.54 -5.01
N THR A 53 -8.68 -31.87 -5.45
CA THR A 53 -8.36 -33.06 -6.27
C THR A 53 -7.26 -33.89 -5.63
N GLY A 54 -6.68 -34.83 -6.34
CA GLY A 54 -5.55 -35.60 -5.83
C GLY A 54 -4.46 -35.79 -6.89
N LYS A 55 -3.19 -35.68 -6.47
CA LYS A 55 -2.01 -35.88 -7.32
C LYS A 55 -1.23 -37.12 -6.89
N ASN A 56 -0.71 -37.88 -7.86
CA ASN A 56 0.16 -39.00 -7.53
C ASN A 56 1.47 -38.49 -6.92
N CYS A 57 1.74 -38.91 -5.70
CA CYS A 57 2.90 -38.51 -4.93
C CYS A 57 3.97 -39.60 -4.75
N GLY A 58 3.73 -40.77 -5.31
CA GLY A 58 4.61 -41.95 -5.16
C GLY A 58 4.23 -42.87 -3.98
N LEU A 59 3.21 -42.49 -3.21
CA LEU A 59 2.59 -43.32 -2.16
C LEU A 59 1.36 -44.05 -2.73
N GLU A 60 0.81 -45.01 -1.99
CA GLU A 60 -0.39 -45.74 -2.40
C GLU A 60 -1.62 -44.83 -2.52
N GLU A 61 -1.74 -43.83 -1.62
CA GLU A 61 -2.77 -42.81 -1.68
C GLU A 61 -2.29 -41.55 -2.43
N ARG A 62 -3.22 -40.94 -3.16
CA ARG A 62 -2.94 -39.65 -3.83
C ARG A 62 -2.89 -38.52 -2.82
N ALA A 63 -1.90 -37.64 -2.93
CA ALA A 63 -1.86 -36.43 -2.10
C ALA A 63 -3.04 -35.52 -2.44
N PRO A 64 -3.81 -35.03 -1.43
CA PRO A 64 -4.77 -33.96 -1.65
C PRO A 64 -4.08 -32.80 -2.35
N MET A 65 -4.73 -32.20 -3.36
CA MET A 65 -4.19 -31.12 -4.16
C MET A 65 -5.29 -30.18 -4.60
N CYS A 66 -5.03 -28.89 -4.54
CA CYS A 66 -5.77 -27.85 -5.25
C CYS A 66 -4.80 -26.90 -5.93
N GLY A 67 -5.27 -26.05 -6.84
CA GLY A 67 -4.39 -25.13 -7.54
C GLY A 67 -5.14 -23.94 -8.10
N VAL A 68 -4.40 -22.84 -8.28
CA VAL A 68 -4.89 -21.59 -8.84
C VAL A 68 -4.04 -21.20 -10.05
N PRO A 69 -4.63 -20.60 -11.09
CA PRO A 69 -3.87 -20.13 -12.24
C PRO A 69 -2.86 -19.05 -11.85
N TYR A 70 -1.65 -19.11 -12.40
CA TYR A 70 -0.60 -18.14 -12.13
C TYR A 70 -1.02 -16.69 -12.36
N HIS A 71 -1.70 -16.42 -13.47
CA HIS A 71 -2.14 -15.07 -13.83
C HIS A 71 -3.25 -14.51 -12.94
N ALA A 72 -3.90 -15.34 -12.13
CA ALA A 72 -4.98 -14.96 -11.22
C ALA A 72 -4.58 -15.07 -9.73
N VAL A 73 -3.31 -15.33 -9.45
CA VAL A 73 -2.81 -15.66 -8.10
C VAL A 73 -3.15 -14.58 -7.07
N ASP A 74 -3.06 -13.30 -7.41
CA ASP A 74 -3.24 -12.19 -6.47
C ASP A 74 -4.64 -12.20 -5.84
N SER A 75 -5.68 -12.51 -6.59
CA SER A 75 -7.04 -12.55 -6.06
C SER A 75 -7.27 -13.67 -5.03
N TYR A 76 -6.61 -14.81 -5.22
CA TYR A 76 -6.66 -15.94 -4.28
C TYR A 76 -5.74 -15.72 -3.07
N LEU A 77 -4.55 -15.18 -3.31
CA LEU A 77 -3.61 -14.81 -2.28
C LEU A 77 -4.25 -13.82 -1.27
N ASN A 78 -4.85 -12.75 -1.79
CA ASN A 78 -5.49 -11.74 -0.98
C ASN A 78 -6.58 -12.32 -0.07
N LYS A 79 -7.42 -13.20 -0.59
CA LYS A 79 -8.47 -13.87 0.22
C LYS A 79 -7.92 -14.67 1.40
N LEU A 80 -6.78 -15.34 1.23
CA LEU A 80 -6.14 -16.07 2.33
C LEU A 80 -5.50 -15.12 3.34
N VAL A 81 -4.80 -14.10 2.85
CA VAL A 81 -4.13 -13.10 3.68
C VAL A 81 -5.14 -12.29 4.50
N GLU A 82 -6.25 -11.86 3.91
CA GLU A 82 -7.35 -11.17 4.62
C GLU A 82 -7.97 -12.02 5.74
N LYS A 83 -7.94 -13.36 5.59
CA LYS A 83 -8.34 -14.30 6.65
C LYS A 83 -7.24 -14.60 7.67
N GLY A 84 -6.09 -13.92 7.57
CA GLY A 84 -4.97 -14.05 8.51
C GLY A 84 -3.97 -15.16 8.21
N TYR A 85 -4.08 -15.85 7.06
CA TYR A 85 -3.10 -16.86 6.68
C TYR A 85 -1.81 -16.22 6.14
N LYS A 86 -0.67 -16.84 6.44
CA LYS A 86 0.61 -16.55 5.79
C LYS A 86 0.73 -17.42 4.54
N VAL A 87 1.14 -16.83 3.42
CA VAL A 87 1.26 -17.53 2.15
C VAL A 87 2.68 -17.41 1.62
N GLY A 88 3.35 -18.54 1.47
CA GLY A 88 4.70 -18.64 0.87
C GLY A 88 4.61 -18.80 -0.64
N ILE A 89 5.12 -17.83 -1.40
CA ILE A 89 5.22 -17.91 -2.87
C ILE A 89 6.50 -18.64 -3.24
N CYS A 90 6.36 -19.81 -3.82
CA CYS A 90 7.46 -20.69 -4.20
C CYS A 90 7.60 -20.72 -5.72
N GLU A 91 8.70 -20.14 -6.23
CA GLU A 91 9.00 -19.98 -7.66
C GLU A 91 10.12 -20.87 -8.13
N GLN A 92 10.17 -21.09 -9.43
CA GLN A 92 11.28 -21.75 -10.11
C GLN A 92 12.45 -20.76 -10.20
N VAL A 93 13.58 -21.09 -9.57
CA VAL A 93 14.76 -20.20 -9.50
C VAL A 93 15.86 -20.58 -10.50
N GLU A 94 15.63 -21.61 -11.33
CA GLU A 94 16.52 -21.96 -12.42
C GLU A 94 15.77 -22.16 -13.74
N ASP A 95 16.46 -21.98 -14.86
CA ASP A 95 15.90 -22.19 -16.19
C ASP A 95 15.58 -23.69 -16.42
N PRO A 96 14.32 -24.04 -16.72
CA PRO A 96 13.92 -25.42 -16.99
C PRO A 96 14.72 -26.10 -18.09
N SER A 97 15.25 -25.34 -19.07
CA SER A 97 16.05 -25.87 -20.18
C SER A 97 17.47 -26.26 -19.76
N GLN A 98 17.97 -25.75 -18.63
CA GLN A 98 19.30 -26.00 -18.09
C GLN A 98 19.30 -26.96 -16.90
N ALA A 99 18.13 -27.29 -16.37
CA ALA A 99 17.98 -28.12 -15.19
C ALA A 99 18.38 -29.57 -15.46
N LYS A 100 19.36 -30.10 -14.71
CA LYS A 100 19.72 -31.53 -14.71
C LYS A 100 18.83 -32.26 -13.69
N GLY A 101 17.55 -32.49 -14.06
CA GLY A 101 16.60 -33.19 -13.20
C GLY A 101 15.36 -32.35 -12.91
N ILE A 102 15.04 -32.15 -11.62
CA ILE A 102 13.90 -31.33 -11.22
C ILE A 102 14.37 -29.87 -11.07
N VAL A 103 13.62 -28.98 -11.69
CA VAL A 103 13.82 -27.52 -11.55
C VAL A 103 13.80 -27.12 -10.08
N LYS A 104 14.82 -26.43 -9.63
CA LYS A 104 14.94 -25.94 -8.27
C LYS A 104 13.86 -24.86 -8.01
N ARG A 105 13.23 -24.99 -6.85
CA ARG A 105 12.22 -24.02 -6.37
C ARG A 105 12.58 -23.54 -4.98
N GLU A 106 12.32 -22.29 -4.74
CA GLU A 106 12.55 -21.64 -3.43
C GLU A 106 11.40 -20.68 -3.14
N ILE A 107 11.17 -20.42 -1.85
CA ILE A 107 10.27 -19.35 -1.46
C ILE A 107 10.96 -18.03 -1.78
N VAL A 108 10.34 -17.26 -2.68
CA VAL A 108 10.82 -15.92 -3.07
C VAL A 108 10.20 -14.83 -2.21
N ARG A 109 9.06 -15.12 -1.56
CA ARG A 109 8.37 -14.18 -0.70
C ARG A 109 7.36 -14.91 0.20
N ILE A 110 7.21 -14.44 1.44
CA ILE A 110 6.10 -14.80 2.33
C ILE A 110 5.20 -13.57 2.46
N VAL A 111 3.93 -13.72 2.11
CA VAL A 111 2.93 -12.66 2.21
C VAL A 111 2.11 -12.86 3.46
N THR A 112 2.03 -11.82 4.28
CA THR A 112 1.25 -11.75 5.52
C THR A 112 0.33 -10.53 5.49
N PRO A 113 -0.64 -10.40 6.39
CA PRO A 113 -1.52 -9.22 6.41
C PRO A 113 -0.77 -7.88 6.40
N GLY A 114 0.29 -7.77 7.21
CA GLY A 114 1.10 -6.54 7.33
C GLY A 114 2.13 -6.35 6.21
N THR A 115 2.40 -7.36 5.40
CA THR A 115 3.36 -7.30 4.29
C THR A 115 2.71 -7.41 2.91
N ASN A 116 1.39 -7.35 2.83
CA ASN A 116 0.67 -7.37 1.57
C ASN A 116 0.88 -6.06 0.80
N ILE A 117 1.26 -6.16 -0.48
CA ILE A 117 1.47 -5.02 -1.38
C ILE A 117 0.46 -4.96 -2.52
N SER A 118 -0.56 -5.82 -2.51
CA SER A 118 -1.56 -5.88 -3.57
C SER A 118 -2.51 -4.69 -3.50
N GLN A 119 -2.48 -3.85 -4.51
CA GLN A 119 -3.40 -2.70 -4.61
C GLN A 119 -4.88 -3.10 -4.68
N GLN A 120 -5.20 -4.33 -5.06
CA GLN A 120 -6.59 -4.78 -5.16
C GLN A 120 -7.25 -5.03 -3.81
N SER A 121 -6.45 -5.28 -2.76
CA SER A 121 -6.93 -5.59 -1.42
C SER A 121 -6.68 -4.49 -0.40
N LEU A 122 -5.83 -3.52 -0.72
CA LEU A 122 -5.49 -2.43 0.18
C LEU A 122 -6.37 -1.22 -0.07
N ASP A 123 -6.77 -0.57 1.03
CA ASP A 123 -7.40 0.75 0.97
C ASP A 123 -6.35 1.80 0.56
N ASP A 124 -6.64 2.58 -0.47
CA ASP A 124 -5.71 3.61 -0.96
C ASP A 124 -5.58 4.78 0.02
N GLU A 125 -6.60 5.03 0.82
CA GLU A 125 -6.67 6.15 1.78
C GLU A 125 -6.20 5.78 3.19
N LYS A 126 -5.75 4.52 3.40
CA LYS A 126 -5.28 4.00 4.70
C LYS A 126 -3.94 3.30 4.56
N ASN A 127 -3.06 3.50 5.54
CA ASN A 127 -1.83 2.74 5.65
C ASN A 127 -2.11 1.30 6.10
N ASN A 128 -1.28 0.37 5.63
CA ASN A 128 -1.32 -1.04 6.02
C ASN A 128 -0.12 -1.37 6.91
N TYR A 129 -0.25 -1.13 8.21
CA TYR A 129 0.87 -1.27 9.12
C TYR A 129 1.14 -2.72 9.56
N LEU A 130 2.40 -3.10 9.51
CA LEU A 130 2.99 -4.17 10.29
C LEU A 130 3.64 -3.55 11.53
N MET A 131 3.25 -3.99 12.73
CA MET A 131 3.76 -3.46 13.99
C MET A 131 4.54 -4.53 14.76
N CYS A 132 5.72 -4.17 15.27
CA CYS A 132 6.49 -4.98 16.19
C CYS A 132 6.40 -4.39 17.60
N ILE A 133 6.11 -5.23 18.59
CA ILE A 133 6.04 -4.83 19.99
C ILE A 133 7.02 -5.70 20.80
N PHE A 134 7.96 -5.03 21.44
CA PHE A 134 8.89 -5.65 22.39
C PHE A 134 8.53 -5.24 23.81
N ALA A 135 8.33 -6.20 24.69
CA ALA A 135 8.03 -5.99 26.12
C ALA A 135 9.15 -6.52 26.99
N ASN A 136 9.60 -5.71 27.96
CA ASN A 136 10.59 -6.11 28.96
C ASN A 136 10.36 -5.34 30.28
N ASP A 137 10.03 -6.05 31.35
CA ASP A 137 9.89 -5.52 32.73
C ASP A 137 9.06 -4.22 32.85
N GLY A 138 7.91 -4.16 32.14
CA GLY A 138 7.01 -3.01 32.14
C GLY A 138 7.43 -1.86 31.23
N SER A 139 8.54 -2.00 30.53
CA SER A 139 8.97 -1.11 29.44
C SER A 139 8.63 -1.75 28.09
N TYR A 140 8.29 -0.93 27.11
CA TYR A 140 7.83 -1.39 25.82
C TYR A 140 8.50 -0.61 24.68
N GLY A 141 8.86 -1.33 23.62
CA GLY A 141 9.25 -0.74 22.35
C GLY A 141 8.18 -1.02 21.30
N ILE A 142 7.79 -0.02 20.55
CA ILE A 142 6.92 -0.17 19.39
C ILE A 142 7.66 0.31 18.17
N SER A 143 7.63 -0.49 17.12
CA SER A 143 8.07 -0.08 15.79
C SER A 143 7.06 -0.57 14.77
N PHE A 144 6.69 0.27 13.81
CA PHE A 144 5.74 -0.11 12.78
C PHE A 144 6.09 0.49 11.43
N VAL A 145 5.70 -0.21 10.38
CA VAL A 145 5.99 0.16 9.00
C VAL A 145 4.82 -0.18 8.09
N ASP A 146 4.53 0.70 7.16
CA ASP A 146 3.78 0.37 5.96
C ASP A 146 4.76 0.08 4.83
N VAL A 147 4.90 -1.19 4.47
CA VAL A 147 5.83 -1.62 3.41
C VAL A 147 5.44 -1.11 2.02
N THR A 148 4.22 -0.59 1.85
CA THR A 148 3.73 -0.08 0.56
C THR A 148 4.00 1.41 0.36
N THR A 149 4.21 2.16 1.43
CA THR A 149 4.46 3.61 1.38
C THR A 149 5.84 3.99 1.91
N GLY A 150 6.47 3.11 2.70
CA GLY A 150 7.73 3.40 3.37
C GLY A 150 7.59 4.21 4.66
N ASP A 151 6.36 4.47 5.15
CA ASP A 151 6.13 5.10 6.46
C ASP A 151 6.61 4.17 7.57
N PHE A 152 7.69 4.55 8.24
CA PHE A 152 8.38 3.74 9.23
C PHE A 152 8.63 4.55 10.49
N ARG A 153 8.06 4.11 11.63
CA ARG A 153 8.13 4.84 12.90
C ARG A 153 8.46 3.96 14.07
N THR A 154 9.01 4.58 15.12
CA THR A 154 9.35 3.89 16.36
C THR A 154 9.24 4.78 17.58
N THR A 155 8.99 4.17 18.74
CA THR A 155 8.98 4.84 20.03
C THR A 155 9.21 3.86 21.19
N SER A 156 9.56 4.38 22.35
CA SER A 156 9.62 3.63 23.60
C SER A 156 8.54 4.09 24.58
N MET A 157 8.01 3.19 25.39
CA MET A 157 6.90 3.45 26.30
C MET A 157 7.11 2.77 27.65
N ASP A 158 6.48 3.33 28.67
CA ASP A 158 6.58 2.93 30.07
C ASP A 158 5.32 2.21 30.61
N SER A 159 4.31 2.01 29.78
CA SER A 159 3.08 1.35 30.23
C SER A 159 2.31 0.65 29.12
N LEU A 160 1.65 -0.45 29.49
CA LEU A 160 0.78 -1.23 28.61
C LEU A 160 -0.44 -0.40 28.09
N ALA A 161 -0.91 0.55 28.90
CA ALA A 161 -2.01 1.41 28.48
C ALA A 161 -1.63 2.29 27.27
N LYS A 162 -0.41 2.85 27.27
CA LYS A 162 0.10 3.63 26.13
C LYS A 162 0.28 2.74 24.90
N VAL A 163 0.78 1.50 25.08
CA VAL A 163 0.88 0.54 23.98
C VAL A 163 -0.48 0.27 23.36
N ARG A 164 -1.49 0.05 24.20
CA ARG A 164 -2.87 -0.16 23.74
C ARG A 164 -3.39 1.05 22.93
N ASP A 165 -3.16 2.25 23.42
CA ASP A 165 -3.62 3.47 22.74
C ASP A 165 -2.94 3.64 21.37
N GLU A 166 -1.65 3.25 21.21
CA GLU A 166 -0.97 3.24 19.93
C GLU A 166 -1.49 2.15 18.96
N ILE A 167 -1.79 0.96 19.47
CA ILE A 167 -2.43 -0.10 18.66
C ILE A 167 -3.78 0.39 18.12
N PHE A 168 -4.60 1.00 18.95
CA PHE A 168 -5.90 1.54 18.55
C PHE A 168 -5.81 2.77 17.65
N LYS A 169 -4.70 3.52 17.73
CA LYS A 169 -4.43 4.67 16.87
C LYS A 169 -4.07 4.26 15.46
N PHE A 170 -3.15 3.33 15.31
CA PHE A 170 -2.62 2.94 14.01
C PHE A 170 -3.34 1.74 13.37
N GLU A 171 -4.11 1.00 14.17
CA GLU A 171 -4.88 -0.18 13.71
C GLU A 171 -4.07 -1.08 12.77
N PRO A 172 -2.93 -1.65 13.23
CA PRO A 172 -2.09 -2.46 12.36
C PRO A 172 -2.83 -3.70 11.86
N ALA A 173 -2.55 -4.12 10.63
CA ALA A 173 -3.08 -5.36 10.09
C ALA A 173 -2.43 -6.60 10.75
N GLU A 174 -1.20 -6.44 11.21
CA GLU A 174 -0.43 -7.51 11.84
C GLU A 174 0.44 -6.96 12.97
N ILE A 175 0.49 -7.68 14.09
CA ILE A 175 1.41 -7.44 15.20
C ILE A 175 2.32 -8.66 15.34
N ILE A 176 3.64 -8.42 15.33
CA ILE A 176 4.66 -9.38 15.73
C ILE A 176 5.22 -8.95 17.08
N CYS A 177 5.52 -9.90 17.97
CA CYS A 177 5.96 -9.57 19.31
C CYS A 177 6.84 -10.65 19.93
N ASN A 178 7.43 -10.34 21.08
CA ASN A 178 8.05 -11.34 21.93
C ASN A 178 7.02 -12.00 22.88
N ASP A 179 7.37 -13.15 23.46
CA ASP A 179 6.48 -13.89 24.35
C ASP A 179 6.08 -13.10 25.61
N ALA A 180 6.95 -12.20 26.10
CA ALA A 180 6.64 -11.35 27.24
C ALA A 180 5.43 -10.44 26.99
N PHE A 181 5.23 -9.98 25.75
CA PHE A 181 4.05 -9.20 25.39
C PHE A 181 2.77 -10.06 25.42
N LEU A 182 2.82 -11.33 24.99
CA LEU A 182 1.67 -12.22 25.00
C LEU A 182 1.12 -12.50 26.41
N ILE A 183 1.96 -12.37 27.44
CA ILE A 183 1.56 -12.55 28.85
C ILE A 183 1.38 -11.23 29.60
N SER A 184 1.40 -10.08 28.90
CA SER A 184 1.36 -8.74 29.49
C SER A 184 0.01 -8.35 30.11
N GLY A 185 -1.06 -9.10 29.83
CA GLY A 185 -2.44 -8.76 30.22
C GLY A 185 -3.17 -7.88 29.21
N MET A 186 -2.67 -7.77 27.96
CA MET A 186 -3.40 -7.19 26.85
C MET A 186 -4.63 -8.03 26.50
N ASP A 187 -5.72 -7.40 26.12
CA ASP A 187 -6.92 -8.09 25.63
C ASP A 187 -6.73 -8.50 24.16
N PHE A 188 -6.08 -9.64 23.95
CA PHE A 188 -5.79 -10.16 22.62
C PHE A 188 -7.04 -10.64 21.88
N ASP A 189 -8.05 -11.12 22.60
CA ASP A 189 -9.31 -11.55 21.98
C ASP A 189 -10.02 -10.37 21.35
N TYR A 190 -10.04 -9.23 22.03
CA TYR A 190 -10.60 -8.00 21.44
C TYR A 190 -9.82 -7.57 20.18
N LEU A 191 -8.48 -7.58 20.22
CA LEU A 191 -7.65 -7.20 19.06
C LEU A 191 -7.88 -8.13 17.86
N LYS A 192 -8.02 -9.43 18.09
CA LYS A 192 -8.27 -10.42 17.02
C LYS A 192 -9.69 -10.37 16.50
N ASP A 193 -10.69 -10.41 17.39
CA ASP A 193 -12.09 -10.63 16.99
C ASP A 193 -12.79 -9.34 16.56
N LYS A 194 -12.42 -8.20 17.16
CA LYS A 194 -13.07 -6.91 16.89
C LYS A 194 -12.28 -6.00 15.96
N MET A 195 -10.94 -6.10 15.98
CA MET A 195 -10.07 -5.30 15.12
C MET A 195 -9.47 -6.10 13.96
N SER A 196 -9.68 -7.42 13.95
CA SER A 196 -9.14 -8.33 12.91
C SER A 196 -7.61 -8.26 12.78
N ILE A 197 -6.91 -7.97 13.89
CA ILE A 197 -5.45 -7.89 13.92
C ILE A 197 -4.87 -9.30 14.05
N VAL A 198 -3.98 -9.67 13.16
CA VAL A 198 -3.23 -10.92 13.26
C VAL A 198 -2.05 -10.73 14.20
N ILE A 199 -1.94 -11.57 15.24
CA ILE A 199 -0.92 -11.45 16.27
C ILE A 199 -0.11 -12.74 16.36
N SER A 200 1.22 -12.62 16.26
CA SER A 200 2.14 -13.75 16.37
C SER A 200 3.40 -13.39 17.16
N SER A 201 3.92 -14.34 17.94
CA SER A 201 5.27 -14.23 18.48
C SER A 201 6.29 -14.63 17.41
N ILE A 202 7.45 -14.00 17.47
CA ILE A 202 8.60 -14.34 16.65
C ILE A 202 9.76 -14.80 17.54
N GLU A 203 10.71 -15.49 16.94
CA GLU A 203 11.83 -16.11 17.65
C GLU A 203 12.65 -15.09 18.46
N PRO A 204 13.11 -15.45 19.68
CA PRO A 204 13.82 -14.54 20.59
C PRO A 204 15.07 -13.88 20.01
N TYR A 205 15.75 -14.54 19.05
CA TYR A 205 16.96 -13.98 18.43
C TYR A 205 16.72 -12.70 17.62
N HIS A 206 15.46 -12.44 17.22
CA HIS A 206 15.11 -11.18 16.56
C HIS A 206 15.28 -9.98 17.48
N PHE A 207 15.11 -10.18 18.79
CA PHE A 207 15.14 -9.14 19.82
C PHE A 207 16.51 -8.97 20.49
N ASP A 208 17.57 -9.48 19.87
CA ASP A 208 18.93 -9.24 20.32
C ASP A 208 19.34 -7.78 20.06
N GLU A 209 19.81 -7.07 21.09
CA GLU A 209 20.07 -5.64 21.05
C GLU A 209 21.21 -5.27 20.09
N GLU A 210 22.32 -6.04 20.11
CA GLU A 210 23.47 -5.78 19.22
C GLU A 210 23.08 -6.01 17.76
N GLN A 211 22.39 -7.09 17.47
CA GLN A 211 21.92 -7.38 16.13
C GLN A 211 20.86 -6.37 15.64
N ALA A 212 20.00 -5.88 16.54
CA ALA A 212 19.02 -4.85 16.22
C ALA A 212 19.71 -3.57 15.74
N GLU A 213 20.72 -3.10 16.49
CA GLU A 213 21.50 -1.92 16.11
C GLU A 213 22.21 -2.10 14.78
N GLU A 214 22.84 -3.24 14.53
CA GLU A 214 23.51 -3.54 13.26
C GLU A 214 22.54 -3.59 12.08
N ARG A 215 21.36 -4.19 12.24
CA ARG A 215 20.31 -4.23 11.21
C ARG A 215 19.84 -2.82 10.85
N ILE A 216 19.62 -1.96 11.84
CA ILE A 216 19.21 -0.57 11.65
C ILE A 216 20.29 0.22 10.91
N LYS A 217 21.54 0.16 11.36
CA LYS A 217 22.67 0.84 10.71
C LYS A 217 22.83 0.43 9.24
N ARG A 218 22.68 -0.86 8.97
CA ARG A 218 22.78 -1.38 7.61
C ARG A 218 21.61 -0.94 6.73
N GLN A 219 20.37 -0.98 7.26
CA GLN A 219 19.18 -0.58 6.52
C GLN A 219 19.21 0.90 6.13
N PHE A 220 19.51 1.77 7.08
CA PHE A 220 19.50 3.22 6.86
C PHE A 220 20.85 3.81 6.48
N LYS A 221 21.87 2.95 6.30
CA LYS A 221 23.23 3.32 5.86
C LYS A 221 23.88 4.40 6.74
N VAL A 222 23.69 4.30 8.05
CA VAL A 222 24.23 5.23 9.04
C VAL A 222 25.33 4.59 9.89
N GLY A 223 26.26 5.41 10.39
CA GLY A 223 27.35 4.93 11.25
C GLY A 223 26.94 4.75 12.71
N ASN A 224 25.92 5.48 13.18
CA ASN A 224 25.39 5.40 14.53
C ASN A 224 23.90 5.71 14.55
N LEU A 225 23.22 5.50 15.69
CA LEU A 225 21.78 5.74 15.85
C LEU A 225 21.42 7.18 16.17
N GLU A 226 22.42 8.03 16.50
CA GLU A 226 22.20 9.43 16.87
C GLU A 226 21.56 10.24 15.73
N GLY A 227 22.06 10.04 14.51
CA GLY A 227 21.53 10.71 13.31
C GLY A 227 20.08 10.35 12.96
N LEU A 228 19.56 9.26 13.53
CA LEU A 228 18.18 8.80 13.37
C LEU A 228 17.27 9.22 14.55
N GLY A 229 17.81 9.88 15.59
CA GLY A 229 17.05 10.23 16.78
C GLY A 229 16.64 9.04 17.66
N LEU A 230 17.33 7.88 17.53
CA LEU A 230 16.93 6.64 18.18
C LEU A 230 17.54 6.42 19.57
N LEU A 231 18.50 7.27 19.98
CA LEU A 231 19.22 7.09 21.26
C LEU A 231 18.29 7.13 22.50
N ASP A 232 17.24 7.94 22.44
CA ASP A 232 16.29 8.09 23.54
C ASP A 232 15.21 6.98 23.55
N HIS A 233 15.25 6.06 22.56
CA HIS A 233 14.26 4.99 22.39
C HIS A 233 14.86 3.57 22.42
N PRO A 234 15.53 3.15 23.49
CA PRO A 234 16.24 1.85 23.53
C PRO A 234 15.32 0.65 23.27
N MET A 235 14.10 0.65 23.81
CA MET A 235 13.12 -0.42 23.55
C MET A 235 12.62 -0.36 22.10
N GLY A 236 12.45 0.84 21.57
CA GLY A 236 12.09 1.08 20.15
C GLY A 236 13.17 0.56 19.19
N VAL A 237 14.45 0.71 19.53
CA VAL A 237 15.58 0.15 18.76
C VAL A 237 15.47 -1.36 18.63
N ILE A 238 15.21 -2.07 19.74
CA ILE A 238 15.06 -3.53 19.74
C ILE A 238 13.85 -3.94 18.88
N ALA A 239 12.71 -3.27 19.05
CA ALA A 239 11.52 -3.53 18.24
C ALA A 239 11.77 -3.27 16.75
N THR A 240 12.49 -2.19 16.39
CA THR A 240 12.85 -1.86 15.01
C THR A 240 13.77 -2.90 14.40
N GLY A 241 14.79 -3.34 15.14
CA GLY A 241 15.69 -4.39 14.66
C GLY A 241 14.99 -5.73 14.44
N ALA A 242 14.05 -6.08 15.33
CA ALA A 242 13.23 -7.27 15.18
C ALA A 242 12.29 -7.17 13.96
N LEU A 243 11.66 -6.01 13.76
CA LEU A 243 10.80 -5.74 12.59
C LEU A 243 11.57 -5.86 11.27
N LEU A 244 12.76 -5.26 11.20
CA LEU A 244 13.64 -5.38 10.02
C LEU A 244 14.07 -6.84 9.78
N GLY A 245 14.42 -7.59 10.83
CA GLY A 245 14.74 -9.00 10.72
C GLY A 245 13.59 -9.81 10.12
N TYR A 246 12.38 -9.63 10.63
CA TYR A 246 11.17 -10.27 10.11
C TYR A 246 10.88 -9.90 8.65
N LEU A 247 11.04 -8.63 8.29
CA LEU A 247 10.86 -8.18 6.91
C LEU A 247 11.88 -8.81 5.96
N HIS A 248 13.15 -8.90 6.34
CA HIS A 248 14.17 -9.55 5.51
C HIS A 248 13.88 -11.04 5.30
N GLU A 249 13.39 -11.74 6.32
CA GLU A 249 13.03 -13.15 6.22
C GLU A 249 11.77 -13.39 5.37
N THR A 250 10.79 -12.51 5.46
CA THR A 250 9.52 -12.67 4.75
C THR A 250 9.57 -12.13 3.32
N GLN A 251 10.20 -10.99 3.09
CA GLN A 251 10.20 -10.36 1.77
C GLN A 251 11.29 -10.92 0.85
N LYS A 252 12.42 -11.40 1.39
CA LYS A 252 13.55 -11.99 0.64
C LYS A 252 14.03 -11.15 -0.55
N SER A 253 13.71 -9.86 -0.53
CA SER A 253 14.04 -8.86 -1.53
C SER A 253 14.66 -7.64 -0.87
N SER A 254 15.22 -6.74 -1.66
CA SER A 254 15.72 -5.47 -1.15
C SER A 254 14.59 -4.65 -0.53
N LEU A 255 14.85 -4.04 0.62
CA LEU A 255 13.97 -3.10 1.31
C LEU A 255 14.45 -1.65 1.11
N ASP A 256 15.10 -1.36 -0.02
CA ASP A 256 15.72 -0.05 -0.30
C ASP A 256 14.74 1.13 -0.30
N HIS A 257 13.46 0.86 -0.48
CA HIS A 257 12.41 1.87 -0.36
C HIS A 257 12.12 2.31 1.09
N LEU A 258 12.55 1.54 2.09
CA LEU A 258 12.49 1.92 3.50
C LEU A 258 13.74 2.75 3.84
N MET A 259 13.73 4.04 3.52
CA MET A 259 14.91 4.89 3.60
C MET A 259 14.98 5.73 4.87
N HIS A 260 13.85 5.97 5.51
CA HIS A 260 13.75 6.82 6.68
C HIS A 260 12.99 6.12 7.79
N ILE A 261 13.36 6.41 9.02
CA ILE A 261 12.63 6.03 10.22
C ILE A 261 12.40 7.28 11.07
N GLU A 262 11.19 7.46 11.56
CA GLU A 262 10.83 8.54 12.45
C GLU A 262 10.75 8.02 13.90
N ALA A 263 11.66 8.49 14.75
CA ALA A 263 11.51 8.33 16.18
C ALA A 263 10.59 9.44 16.70
N TYR A 264 9.54 9.10 17.43
CA TYR A 264 8.58 10.08 17.94
C TYR A 264 8.28 9.91 19.42
N GLU A 265 8.02 11.04 20.07
CA GLU A 265 7.51 11.08 21.43
C GLU A 265 5.98 11.16 21.42
N THR A 266 5.32 10.28 22.16
CA THR A 266 3.85 10.36 22.29
C THR A 266 3.36 11.67 22.87
N SER A 267 4.21 12.38 23.64
CA SER A 267 3.95 13.70 24.23
C SER A 267 3.93 14.85 23.21
N GLU A 268 4.41 14.67 21.98
CA GLU A 268 4.34 15.68 20.92
C GLU A 268 2.93 15.84 20.35
N PHE A 269 2.07 14.89 20.62
CA PHE A 269 0.70 14.84 20.11
C PHE A 269 -0.30 14.83 21.27
N MET A 270 -1.50 15.34 20.99
CA MET A 270 -2.64 15.20 21.87
C MET A 270 -2.97 13.72 22.05
N ILE A 271 -3.02 13.26 23.28
CA ILE A 271 -3.37 11.86 23.59
C ILE A 271 -4.89 11.73 23.57
N ILE A 272 -5.37 10.81 22.76
CA ILE A 272 -6.78 10.45 22.64
C ILE A 272 -6.86 8.94 22.90
N ASP A 273 -7.46 8.54 23.99
CA ASP A 273 -7.61 7.12 24.31
C ASP A 273 -8.55 6.40 23.32
N SER A 274 -8.49 5.08 23.32
CA SER A 274 -9.27 4.22 22.42
C SER A 274 -10.77 4.48 22.51
N SER A 275 -11.29 4.67 23.73
CA SER A 275 -12.71 4.97 23.96
C SER A 275 -13.11 6.31 23.36
N SER A 276 -12.29 7.34 23.58
CA SER A 276 -12.56 8.69 23.04
C SER A 276 -12.44 8.75 21.52
N ARG A 277 -11.45 8.07 20.91
CA ARG A 277 -11.38 7.94 19.45
C ARG A 277 -12.66 7.41 18.85
N ARG A 278 -13.12 6.30 19.41
CA ARG A 278 -14.35 5.63 18.99
C ARG A 278 -15.59 6.51 19.23
N ASN A 279 -15.71 7.08 20.41
CA ASN A 279 -16.86 7.90 20.79
C ASN A 279 -16.98 9.20 19.97
N LEU A 280 -15.85 9.76 19.52
CA LEU A 280 -15.81 10.95 18.67
C LEU A 280 -15.93 10.62 17.17
N GLU A 281 -15.91 9.35 16.80
CA GLU A 281 -15.99 8.90 15.41
C GLU A 281 -15.02 9.66 14.49
N LEU A 282 -13.72 9.62 14.85
CA LEU A 282 -12.73 10.45 14.18
C LEU A 282 -12.49 10.04 12.72
N CYS A 283 -12.26 8.77 12.46
CA CYS A 283 -11.97 8.26 11.12
C CYS A 283 -13.07 7.35 10.57
N GLU A 284 -13.85 6.70 11.44
CA GLU A 284 -14.90 5.76 11.10
C GLU A 284 -16.08 5.90 12.06
N THR A 285 -17.28 5.55 11.57
CA THR A 285 -18.49 5.52 12.41
C THR A 285 -18.48 4.32 13.35
N LEU A 286 -19.10 4.48 14.52
CA LEU A 286 -19.21 3.43 15.53
C LEU A 286 -19.94 2.17 15.04
N ARG A 287 -21.03 2.37 14.31
CA ARG A 287 -21.96 1.32 13.94
C ARG A 287 -21.52 0.57 12.69
N ASP A 288 -21.25 1.31 11.63
CA ASP A 288 -21.08 0.73 10.30
C ASP A 288 -19.62 0.62 9.88
N LYS A 289 -18.68 1.11 10.73
CA LYS A 289 -17.23 1.12 10.43
C LYS A 289 -16.92 1.76 9.07
N GLN A 290 -17.61 2.84 8.73
CA GLN A 290 -17.48 3.55 7.48
C GLN A 290 -16.89 4.94 7.70
N LYS A 291 -16.09 5.43 6.75
CA LYS A 291 -15.57 6.80 6.74
C LYS A 291 -16.71 7.83 6.68
N LYS A 292 -17.74 7.57 5.88
CA LYS A 292 -18.88 8.48 5.74
C LYS A 292 -19.63 8.65 7.06
N GLY A 293 -19.72 9.89 7.53
CA GLY A 293 -20.29 10.22 8.84
C GLY A 293 -19.29 10.40 9.96
N SER A 294 -17.98 10.25 9.69
CA SER A 294 -16.89 10.55 10.62
C SER A 294 -16.37 11.98 10.45
N LEU A 295 -15.50 12.43 11.38
CA LEU A 295 -14.81 13.72 11.25
C LEU A 295 -13.94 13.75 9.99
N LEU A 296 -13.19 12.67 9.74
CA LEU A 296 -12.35 12.54 8.55
C LEU A 296 -13.14 12.70 7.26
N TRP A 297 -14.35 12.15 7.18
CA TRP A 297 -15.22 12.33 6.01
C TRP A 297 -15.52 13.80 5.70
N VAL A 298 -15.69 14.62 6.74
CA VAL A 298 -15.93 16.07 6.57
C VAL A 298 -14.68 16.76 6.05
N LEU A 299 -13.52 16.45 6.63
CA LEU A 299 -12.25 17.14 6.37
C LEU A 299 -11.56 16.67 5.08
N ASP A 300 -11.77 15.41 4.71
CA ASP A 300 -11.06 14.81 3.58
C ASP A 300 -11.78 15.07 2.25
N LYS A 301 -11.21 16.04 1.55
CA LYS A 301 -11.50 16.38 0.16
C LYS A 301 -10.22 16.42 -0.66
N THR A 302 -9.23 15.66 -0.22
CA THR A 302 -7.96 15.48 -0.94
C THR A 302 -8.16 14.93 -2.35
N LYS A 303 -7.16 15.10 -3.18
CA LYS A 303 -7.16 14.68 -4.59
C LYS A 303 -6.27 13.47 -4.83
N THR A 304 -5.33 13.21 -3.93
CA THR A 304 -4.37 12.11 -4.02
C THR A 304 -4.54 11.14 -2.86
N ALA A 305 -4.24 9.86 -3.08
CA ALA A 305 -4.21 8.87 -2.02
C ALA A 305 -3.18 9.22 -0.93
N MET A 306 -2.03 9.77 -1.33
CA MET A 306 -0.98 10.24 -0.41
C MET A 306 -1.50 11.36 0.50
N GLY A 307 -2.22 12.32 -0.05
CA GLY A 307 -2.86 13.41 0.71
C GLY A 307 -3.93 12.89 1.68
N ALA A 308 -4.73 11.90 1.27
CA ALA A 308 -5.74 11.28 2.12
C ALA A 308 -5.10 10.59 3.34
N ARG A 309 -4.02 9.81 3.14
CA ARG A 309 -3.26 9.20 4.24
C ARG A 309 -2.64 10.24 5.15
N MET A 310 -2.06 11.31 4.58
CA MET A 310 -1.50 12.42 5.35
C MET A 310 -2.56 13.09 6.22
N LEU A 311 -3.73 13.39 5.68
CA LEU A 311 -4.81 14.03 6.41
C LEU A 311 -5.38 13.11 7.50
N ARG A 312 -5.50 11.81 7.25
CA ARG A 312 -5.85 10.82 8.28
C ARG A 312 -4.86 10.86 9.44
N ASN A 313 -3.57 10.84 9.16
CA ASN A 313 -2.53 10.96 10.19
C ASN A 313 -2.64 12.26 10.98
N MET A 314 -2.97 13.38 10.33
CA MET A 314 -3.19 14.66 11.03
C MET A 314 -4.39 14.59 12.00
N VAL A 315 -5.46 13.90 11.63
CA VAL A 315 -6.64 13.71 12.49
C VAL A 315 -6.34 12.78 13.67
N GLU A 316 -5.56 11.74 13.42
CA GLU A 316 -5.17 10.75 14.43
C GLU A 316 -4.12 11.27 15.41
N GLN A 317 -3.32 12.26 14.99
CA GLN A 317 -2.21 12.85 15.76
C GLN A 317 -2.32 14.39 15.81
N PRO A 318 -3.32 14.96 16.52
CA PRO A 318 -3.40 16.41 16.70
C PRO A 318 -2.17 16.93 17.46
N LEU A 319 -1.68 18.09 17.06
CA LEU A 319 -0.45 18.68 17.61
C LEU A 319 -0.71 19.34 18.97
N VAL A 320 0.35 19.42 19.80
CA VAL A 320 0.36 20.25 21.03
C VAL A 320 1.30 21.44 20.91
N ASP A 321 2.15 21.48 19.90
CA ASP A 321 3.02 22.61 19.62
C ASP A 321 2.24 23.73 18.93
N LYS A 322 2.05 24.83 19.67
CA LYS A 322 1.35 26.03 19.19
C LYS A 322 1.92 26.57 17.88
N LYS A 323 3.24 26.60 17.74
CA LYS A 323 3.91 27.16 16.57
C LYS A 323 3.59 26.34 15.32
N LYS A 324 3.75 25.01 15.40
CA LYS A 324 3.43 24.10 14.30
C LYS A 324 1.95 24.19 13.90
N ILE A 325 1.05 24.38 14.86
CA ILE A 325 -0.38 24.54 14.58
C ILE A 325 -0.64 25.88 13.86
N GLU A 326 -0.04 26.98 14.33
CA GLU A 326 -0.20 28.30 13.72
C GLU A 326 0.38 28.35 12.29
N GLU A 327 1.48 27.66 12.02
CA GLU A 327 2.03 27.52 10.66
C GLU A 327 1.02 26.85 9.70
N ARG A 328 0.29 25.81 10.16
CA ARG A 328 -0.82 25.23 9.37
C ARG A 328 -1.96 26.24 9.16
N TYR A 329 -2.33 27.00 10.19
CA TYR A 329 -3.36 28.04 10.04
C TYR A 329 -2.95 29.10 9.01
N ASP A 330 -1.70 29.52 8.99
CA ASP A 330 -1.20 30.52 8.03
C ASP A 330 -1.31 29.99 6.60
N ALA A 331 -0.90 28.73 6.36
CA ALA A 331 -1.04 28.09 5.07
C ALA A 331 -2.51 27.96 4.63
N ILE A 332 -3.39 27.52 5.53
CA ILE A 332 -4.83 27.42 5.25
C ILE A 332 -5.43 28.78 4.98
N THR A 333 -5.03 29.82 5.73
CA THR A 333 -5.48 31.20 5.49
C THR A 333 -5.09 31.64 4.07
N THR A 334 -3.83 31.46 3.70
CA THR A 334 -3.34 31.78 2.34
C THR A 334 -4.16 31.09 1.26
N LEU A 335 -4.40 29.78 1.39
CA LEU A 335 -5.17 29.01 0.41
C LEU A 335 -6.68 29.31 0.44
N THR A 336 -7.22 29.79 1.55
CA THR A 336 -8.63 30.22 1.65
C THR A 336 -8.82 31.59 1.00
N ASP A 337 -7.89 32.54 1.24
CA ASP A 337 -7.94 33.88 0.67
C ASP A 337 -7.65 33.87 -0.84
N GLN A 338 -6.81 32.94 -1.30
CA GLN A 338 -6.43 32.78 -2.70
C GLN A 338 -7.17 31.59 -3.33
N THR A 339 -8.47 31.70 -3.48
CA THR A 339 -9.34 30.63 -4.01
C THR A 339 -8.89 30.12 -5.37
N ILE A 340 -8.43 30.98 -6.28
CA ILE A 340 -7.97 30.58 -7.63
C ILE A 340 -6.75 29.68 -7.51
N VAL A 341 -5.74 30.08 -6.72
CA VAL A 341 -4.52 29.30 -6.48
C VAL A 341 -4.87 27.93 -5.90
N ARG A 342 -5.76 27.89 -4.89
CA ARG A 342 -6.20 26.63 -4.30
C ARG A 342 -6.88 25.71 -5.30
N GLU A 343 -7.80 26.22 -6.12
CA GLU A 343 -8.52 25.37 -7.10
C GLU A 343 -7.59 24.91 -8.22
N GLU A 344 -6.65 25.72 -8.68
CA GLU A 344 -5.61 25.29 -9.63
C GLU A 344 -4.73 24.18 -9.04
N LEU A 345 -4.27 24.34 -7.79
CA LEU A 345 -3.53 23.28 -7.09
C LEU A 345 -4.33 21.97 -7.04
N ARG A 346 -5.61 22.05 -6.68
CA ARG A 346 -6.48 20.88 -6.60
C ARG A 346 -6.73 20.23 -7.96
N GLU A 347 -6.76 21.01 -9.02
CA GLU A 347 -6.88 20.50 -10.39
C GLU A 347 -5.61 19.77 -10.83
N TYR A 348 -4.42 20.33 -10.57
CA TYR A 348 -3.14 19.70 -10.89
C TYR A 348 -2.84 18.47 -10.01
N LEU A 349 -3.33 18.42 -8.78
CA LEU A 349 -3.18 17.26 -7.90
C LEU A 349 -4.05 16.07 -8.32
N ASN A 350 -5.20 16.31 -8.96
CA ASN A 350 -6.19 15.27 -9.25
C ASN A 350 -5.68 14.11 -10.13
N PRO A 351 -4.86 14.32 -11.18
CA PRO A 351 -4.34 13.22 -11.98
C PRO A 351 -3.02 12.61 -11.45
N ILE A 352 -2.52 13.05 -10.30
CA ILE A 352 -1.31 12.49 -9.70
C ILE A 352 -1.62 11.13 -9.10
N TYR A 353 -0.90 10.12 -9.55
CA TYR A 353 -0.97 8.76 -9.02
C TYR A 353 -0.24 8.64 -7.67
N ASP A 354 -0.45 7.54 -7.00
CA ASP A 354 0.21 7.22 -5.73
C ASP A 354 1.71 6.92 -5.94
N LEU A 355 2.53 7.95 -5.86
CA LEU A 355 3.98 7.85 -6.07
C LEU A 355 4.66 6.95 -5.03
N GLU A 356 4.18 6.92 -3.80
CA GLU A 356 4.73 6.09 -2.74
C GLU A 356 4.55 4.60 -3.08
N ARG A 357 3.33 4.18 -3.44
CA ARG A 357 3.05 2.80 -3.82
C ARG A 357 3.64 2.41 -5.17
N LEU A 358 3.76 3.35 -6.10
CA LEU A 358 4.47 3.11 -7.36
C LEU A 358 5.97 2.85 -7.11
N MET A 359 6.62 3.62 -6.22
CA MET A 359 8.02 3.39 -5.85
C MET A 359 8.25 2.03 -5.20
N THR A 360 7.33 1.59 -4.39
CA THR A 360 7.37 0.23 -3.81
C THR A 360 7.38 -0.83 -4.90
N LYS A 361 6.54 -0.72 -5.94
CA LYS A 361 6.57 -1.64 -7.09
C LYS A 361 7.92 -1.61 -7.83
N VAL A 362 8.54 -0.44 -7.95
CA VAL A 362 9.88 -0.32 -8.54
C VAL A 362 10.92 -1.07 -7.69
N SER A 363 10.91 -0.87 -6.38
CA SER A 363 11.79 -1.54 -5.42
C SER A 363 11.63 -3.07 -5.45
N TYR A 364 10.41 -3.56 -5.44
CA TYR A 364 10.11 -5.00 -5.54
C TYR A 364 10.27 -5.57 -6.96
N LYS A 365 10.69 -4.77 -7.94
CA LYS A 365 10.87 -5.15 -9.34
C LYS A 365 9.59 -5.67 -10.02
N THR A 366 8.43 -5.32 -9.47
CA THR A 366 7.10 -5.71 -9.97
C THR A 366 6.43 -4.63 -10.82
N ALA A 367 7.02 -3.43 -10.88
CA ALA A 367 6.51 -2.35 -11.72
C ALA A 367 6.47 -2.78 -13.20
N ASN A 368 5.35 -2.52 -13.83
CA ASN A 368 5.11 -2.79 -15.26
C ASN A 368 5.22 -1.49 -16.09
N PRO A 369 5.22 -1.56 -17.43
CA PRO A 369 5.36 -0.36 -18.27
C PRO A 369 4.24 0.67 -18.09
N ARG A 370 3.02 0.28 -17.71
CA ARG A 370 1.93 1.22 -17.40
C ARG A 370 2.15 1.96 -16.08
N ASP A 371 2.79 1.31 -15.10
CA ASP A 371 3.22 1.99 -13.88
C ASP A 371 4.23 3.11 -14.20
N MET A 372 5.11 2.92 -15.21
CA MET A 372 6.03 3.98 -15.68
C MET A 372 5.29 5.15 -16.33
N ILE A 373 4.22 4.90 -17.07
CA ILE A 373 3.35 5.96 -17.62
C ILE A 373 2.63 6.69 -16.49
N ALA A 374 2.16 5.98 -15.45
CA ALA A 374 1.56 6.62 -14.27
C ALA A 374 2.55 7.55 -13.56
N PHE A 375 3.83 7.15 -13.44
CA PHE A 375 4.90 8.03 -12.99
C PHE A 375 5.03 9.25 -13.90
N LYS A 376 5.24 9.06 -15.19
CA LYS A 376 5.40 10.14 -16.16
C LYS A 376 4.27 11.18 -16.04
N THR A 377 3.02 10.73 -16.07
CA THR A 377 1.84 11.60 -15.96
C THR A 377 1.82 12.39 -14.65
N SER A 378 2.23 11.76 -13.54
CA SER A 378 2.31 12.44 -12.24
C SER A 378 3.41 13.51 -12.22
N LEU A 379 4.60 13.21 -12.78
CA LEU A 379 5.74 14.12 -12.78
C LEU A 379 5.53 15.32 -13.72
N GLU A 380 4.76 15.17 -14.80
CA GLU A 380 4.44 16.23 -15.76
C GLU A 380 3.80 17.45 -15.09
N LEU A 381 3.07 17.26 -14.00
CA LEU A 381 2.32 18.29 -13.31
C LEU A 381 3.10 19.02 -12.22
N LEU A 382 4.23 18.48 -11.77
CA LEU A 382 5.02 19.04 -10.68
C LEU A 382 5.55 20.46 -10.95
N PRO A 383 6.04 20.80 -12.16
CA PRO A 383 6.46 22.17 -12.47
C PRO A 383 5.31 23.18 -12.35
N ALA A 384 4.09 22.81 -12.80
CA ALA A 384 2.91 23.66 -12.69
C ALA A 384 2.52 23.91 -11.23
N ILE A 385 2.51 22.86 -10.39
CA ILE A 385 2.27 22.98 -8.94
C ILE A 385 3.30 23.92 -8.30
N LYS A 386 4.58 23.75 -8.63
CA LYS A 386 5.65 24.60 -8.10
C LYS A 386 5.46 26.06 -8.48
N THR A 387 5.06 26.35 -9.71
CA THR A 387 4.78 27.70 -10.22
C THR A 387 3.59 28.35 -9.51
N VAL A 388 2.49 27.62 -9.33
CA VAL A 388 1.30 28.14 -8.66
C VAL A 388 1.62 28.48 -7.17
N LEU A 389 2.47 27.69 -6.52
CA LEU A 389 2.92 27.94 -5.15
C LEU A 389 3.79 29.20 -5.01
N GLU A 390 4.30 29.81 -6.08
CA GLU A 390 5.05 31.08 -6.03
C GLU A 390 4.18 32.24 -5.54
N GLU A 391 2.88 32.16 -5.71
CA GLU A 391 1.93 33.16 -5.21
C GLU A 391 1.72 33.07 -3.70
N CYS A 392 2.02 31.92 -3.08
CA CYS A 392 1.90 31.70 -1.64
C CYS A 392 3.11 32.24 -0.90
N LYS A 393 2.89 33.12 0.07
CA LYS A 393 3.96 33.82 0.80
C LYS A 393 4.13 33.34 2.25
N ASP A 394 3.25 32.50 2.75
CA ASP A 394 3.39 31.94 4.08
C ASP A 394 4.61 31.00 4.17
N PRO A 395 5.23 30.85 5.36
CA PRO A 395 6.47 30.09 5.50
C PRO A 395 6.32 28.61 5.18
N LEU A 396 5.17 27.99 5.51
CA LEU A 396 4.97 26.56 5.31
C LEU A 396 4.86 26.20 3.83
N LEU A 397 3.98 26.87 3.07
CA LEU A 397 3.84 26.62 1.63
C LEU A 397 5.08 27.05 0.85
N SER A 398 5.75 28.14 1.27
CA SER A 398 7.03 28.54 0.68
C SER A 398 8.12 27.47 0.88
N GLY A 399 8.22 26.89 2.07
CA GLY A 399 9.14 25.80 2.36
C GLY A 399 8.81 24.54 1.53
N LEU A 400 7.53 24.15 1.46
CA LEU A 400 7.08 23.03 0.64
C LEU A 400 7.39 23.25 -0.84
N ARG A 401 7.24 24.48 -1.36
CA ARG A 401 7.64 24.81 -2.74
C ARG A 401 9.15 24.63 -2.97
N GLU A 402 9.99 25.05 -2.01
CA GLU A 402 11.44 24.90 -2.12
C GLU A 402 11.84 23.42 -2.10
N ASP A 403 11.19 22.60 -1.26
CA ASP A 403 11.44 21.18 -1.14
C ASP A 403 10.85 20.36 -2.31
N LEU A 404 9.94 20.92 -3.10
CA LEU A 404 9.35 20.26 -4.26
C LEU A 404 10.37 20.16 -5.39
N ASP A 405 10.88 18.95 -5.62
CA ASP A 405 11.70 18.62 -6.78
C ASP A 405 10.79 18.29 -7.98
N PRO A 406 10.85 19.02 -9.08
CA PRO A 406 10.01 18.73 -10.25
C PRO A 406 10.38 17.42 -10.96
N LEU A 407 11.54 16.80 -10.68
CA LEU A 407 11.98 15.53 -11.24
C LEU A 407 11.96 15.49 -12.78
N GLU A 408 12.32 16.61 -13.43
CA GLU A 408 12.26 16.78 -14.88
C GLU A 408 13.15 15.79 -15.63
N ASP A 409 14.29 15.44 -15.06
CA ASP A 409 15.21 14.45 -15.60
C ASP A 409 14.58 13.06 -15.69
N ILE A 410 13.83 12.66 -14.66
CA ILE A 410 13.10 11.40 -14.61
C ILE A 410 11.90 11.43 -15.56
N HIS A 411 11.15 12.54 -15.56
CA HIS A 411 10.05 12.73 -16.50
C HIS A 411 10.54 12.58 -17.95
N ASN A 412 11.62 13.28 -18.33
CA ASN A 412 12.17 13.23 -19.68
C ASN A 412 12.68 11.82 -20.03
N LEU A 413 13.33 11.12 -19.11
CA LEU A 413 13.74 9.73 -19.33
C LEU A 413 12.53 8.84 -19.68
N LEU A 414 11.43 8.97 -18.96
CA LEU A 414 10.22 8.17 -19.19
C LEU A 414 9.51 8.60 -20.48
N GLU A 415 9.43 9.91 -20.77
CA GLU A 415 8.86 10.46 -21.98
C GLU A 415 9.61 9.98 -23.23
N ASP A 416 10.94 9.99 -23.19
CA ASP A 416 11.76 9.61 -24.35
C ASP A 416 11.82 8.09 -24.55
N SER A 417 11.64 7.30 -23.48
CA SER A 417 11.91 5.86 -23.52
C SER A 417 10.69 4.96 -23.68
N ILE A 418 9.56 5.28 -23.03
CA ILE A 418 8.39 4.40 -22.97
C ILE A 418 7.28 4.92 -23.90
N ILE A 419 6.65 4.02 -24.65
CA ILE A 419 5.50 4.37 -25.50
C ILE A 419 4.28 4.75 -24.65
N GLU A 420 3.35 5.53 -25.18
CA GLU A 420 2.20 6.05 -24.42
C GLU A 420 1.22 4.97 -23.98
N GLU A 421 1.00 3.97 -24.78
CA GLU A 421 0.09 2.84 -24.48
C GLU A 421 0.85 1.51 -24.45
N PRO A 422 1.68 1.25 -23.44
CA PRO A 422 2.46 0.04 -23.38
C PRO A 422 1.61 -1.17 -23.00
N PRO A 423 2.01 -2.40 -23.42
CA PRO A 423 1.40 -3.62 -22.95
C PRO A 423 1.62 -3.81 -21.45
N LEU A 424 0.78 -4.64 -20.81
CA LEU A 424 0.95 -5.01 -19.40
C LEU A 424 2.16 -5.93 -19.22
N ALA A 425 2.33 -6.89 -20.14
CA ALA A 425 3.36 -7.91 -20.02
C ALA A 425 4.69 -7.42 -20.63
N ILE A 426 5.70 -7.28 -19.78
CA ILE A 426 7.04 -6.80 -20.20
C ILE A 426 7.66 -7.67 -21.29
N LYS A 427 7.39 -8.99 -21.28
CA LYS A 427 7.99 -9.96 -22.22
C LYS A 427 7.33 -9.98 -23.62
N GLU A 428 6.25 -9.25 -23.81
CA GLU A 428 5.56 -9.19 -25.11
C GLU A 428 6.20 -8.20 -26.09
N GLY A 429 7.15 -7.39 -25.63
CA GLY A 429 7.79 -6.33 -26.41
C GLY A 429 6.86 -5.17 -26.73
N GLY A 430 7.33 -4.24 -27.57
CA GLY A 430 6.57 -3.05 -27.93
C GLY A 430 6.46 -2.05 -26.78
N ILE A 431 7.52 -1.88 -26.00
CA ILE A 431 7.55 -1.04 -24.80
C ILE A 431 8.32 0.25 -25.06
N ILE A 432 9.43 0.16 -25.79
CA ILE A 432 10.39 1.25 -25.95
C ILE A 432 10.04 2.13 -27.15
N LYS A 433 10.08 3.45 -26.99
CA LYS A 433 9.85 4.42 -28.09
C LYS A 433 10.90 4.28 -29.20
N GLU A 434 10.50 4.57 -30.42
CA GLU A 434 11.41 4.72 -31.55
C GLU A 434 12.30 5.94 -31.33
N GLY A 435 13.58 5.80 -31.63
CA GLY A 435 14.59 6.84 -31.43
C GLY A 435 15.32 6.78 -30.08
N PHE A 436 14.84 6.01 -29.11
CA PHE A 436 15.51 5.90 -27.80
C PHE A 436 16.79 5.08 -27.83
N LYS A 437 16.81 3.96 -28.59
CA LYS A 437 17.97 3.09 -28.72
C LYS A 437 18.12 2.55 -30.14
N GLU A 438 19.21 2.93 -30.82
CA GLU A 438 19.44 2.61 -32.23
C GLU A 438 19.34 1.12 -32.56
N ASP A 439 19.83 0.24 -31.65
CA ASP A 439 19.80 -1.21 -31.85
C ASP A 439 18.36 -1.76 -31.81
N ILE A 440 17.51 -1.18 -30.98
CA ILE A 440 16.06 -1.53 -30.94
C ILE A 440 15.41 -1.10 -32.25
N ASP A 441 15.71 0.09 -32.73
CA ASP A 441 15.12 0.63 -33.99
C ASP A 441 15.54 -0.21 -35.17
N LYS A 442 16.80 -0.65 -35.24
CA LYS A 442 17.28 -1.57 -36.29
C LYS A 442 16.50 -2.89 -36.29
N LEU A 443 16.29 -3.47 -35.11
CA LEU A 443 15.53 -4.71 -34.96
C LEU A 443 14.04 -4.54 -35.31
N LYS A 444 13.43 -3.41 -34.95
CA LYS A 444 12.05 -3.06 -35.34
C LYS A 444 11.88 -2.93 -36.85
N ARG A 445 12.85 -2.29 -37.52
CA ARG A 445 12.87 -2.20 -38.99
C ARG A 445 13.00 -3.58 -39.63
N ALA A 446 13.95 -4.41 -39.14
CA ALA A 446 14.11 -5.77 -39.64
C ALA A 446 12.83 -6.63 -39.49
N LYS A 447 12.10 -6.47 -38.40
CA LYS A 447 10.80 -7.14 -38.20
C LYS A 447 9.74 -6.65 -39.17
N THR A 448 9.71 -5.36 -39.48
CA THR A 448 8.76 -4.76 -40.43
C THR A 448 9.07 -5.17 -41.89
N GLU A 449 10.34 -5.09 -42.28
CA GLU A 449 10.83 -5.54 -43.59
C GLU A 449 10.61 -7.05 -43.76
N GLY A 450 10.84 -7.86 -42.71
CA GLY A 450 10.56 -9.27 -42.71
C GLY A 450 9.08 -9.63 -42.99
N LYS A 451 8.13 -8.86 -42.49
CA LYS A 451 6.71 -9.02 -42.86
C LYS A 451 6.43 -8.71 -44.30
N GLN A 452 7.08 -7.68 -44.82
CA GLN A 452 6.96 -7.30 -46.22
C GLN A 452 7.58 -8.41 -47.12
N TRP A 453 8.73 -8.96 -46.76
CA TRP A 453 9.34 -10.07 -47.49
C TRP A 453 8.46 -11.34 -47.50
N LEU A 454 7.76 -11.63 -46.41
CA LEU A 454 6.77 -12.72 -46.38
C LEU A 454 5.60 -12.47 -47.32
N MET A 455 5.09 -11.24 -47.40
CA MET A 455 4.04 -10.87 -48.34
C MET A 455 4.51 -10.99 -49.81
N GLU A 456 5.69 -10.49 -50.10
CA GLU A 456 6.31 -10.61 -51.43
C GLU A 456 6.58 -12.07 -51.81
N LEU A 457 7.01 -12.91 -50.86
CA LEU A 457 7.16 -14.35 -51.07
C LEU A 457 5.83 -15.03 -51.32
N GLU A 458 4.79 -14.69 -50.55
CA GLU A 458 3.42 -15.21 -50.77
C GLU A 458 2.90 -14.91 -52.14
N GLU A 459 3.04 -13.63 -52.60
CA GLU A 459 2.59 -13.20 -53.91
C GLU A 459 3.37 -13.88 -55.04
N ARG A 460 4.68 -13.94 -54.94
CA ARG A 460 5.56 -14.61 -55.89
C ARG A 460 5.28 -16.11 -56.00
N GLU A 461 5.10 -16.77 -54.87
CA GLU A 461 4.76 -18.22 -54.87
C GLU A 461 3.34 -18.48 -55.37
N ARG A 462 2.39 -17.58 -55.11
CA ARG A 462 1.04 -17.61 -55.70
C ARG A 462 1.04 -17.48 -57.24
N GLU A 463 1.86 -16.59 -57.78
CA GLU A 463 2.01 -16.41 -59.23
C GLU A 463 2.71 -17.64 -59.84
N LYS A 464 3.80 -18.10 -59.27
CA LYS A 464 4.56 -19.25 -59.80
C LYS A 464 3.77 -20.56 -59.82
N THR A 465 2.99 -20.84 -58.77
CA THR A 465 2.26 -22.11 -58.61
C THR A 465 0.86 -22.05 -59.22
N GLY A 466 0.29 -20.87 -59.44
CA GLY A 466 -1.09 -20.70 -59.86
C GLY A 466 -2.12 -21.01 -58.75
N ILE A 467 -1.70 -21.24 -57.52
CA ILE A 467 -2.56 -21.52 -56.37
C ILE A 467 -3.13 -20.23 -55.84
N LYS A 468 -4.34 -19.86 -56.25
CA LYS A 468 -4.96 -18.53 -55.96
C LYS A 468 -5.18 -18.26 -54.49
N ASN A 469 -5.35 -19.27 -53.67
CA ASN A 469 -5.60 -19.13 -52.22
C ASN A 469 -4.41 -19.53 -51.31
N LEU A 470 -3.22 -19.64 -51.88
CA LEU A 470 -2.00 -19.86 -51.16
C LEU A 470 -1.78 -18.70 -50.16
N LYS A 471 -1.57 -19.01 -48.90
CA LYS A 471 -1.28 -18.04 -47.85
C LYS A 471 -0.13 -18.51 -46.94
N ILE A 472 0.72 -17.59 -46.59
CA ILE A 472 1.71 -17.79 -45.54
C ILE A 472 1.03 -17.49 -44.20
N LYS A 473 1.03 -18.49 -43.31
CA LYS A 473 0.48 -18.38 -41.94
C LYS A 473 1.52 -18.78 -40.92
N PHE A 474 1.29 -18.38 -39.67
CA PHE A 474 2.15 -18.71 -38.54
C PHE A 474 1.43 -19.65 -37.56
N ASN A 475 2.19 -20.57 -36.99
CA ASN A 475 1.75 -21.45 -35.90
C ASN A 475 2.90 -21.61 -34.90
N LYS A 476 2.61 -21.50 -33.60
CA LYS A 476 3.63 -21.58 -32.52
C LYS A 476 4.46 -22.89 -32.54
N VAL A 477 3.90 -24.00 -33.07
CA VAL A 477 4.58 -25.33 -33.10
C VAL A 477 5.43 -25.48 -34.35
N PHE A 478 4.96 -25.00 -35.51
CA PHE A 478 5.57 -25.24 -36.83
C PHE A 478 6.26 -24.01 -37.45
N GLY A 479 6.15 -22.84 -36.82
CA GLY A 479 6.62 -21.57 -37.40
C GLY A 479 5.75 -21.09 -38.55
N TYR A 480 6.39 -20.43 -39.52
CA TYR A 480 5.73 -20.01 -40.75
C TYR A 480 5.55 -21.21 -41.71
N TYR A 481 4.42 -21.22 -42.39
CA TYR A 481 4.09 -22.28 -43.36
C TYR A 481 3.18 -21.75 -44.46
N LEU A 482 3.24 -22.40 -45.64
CA LEU A 482 2.36 -22.20 -46.77
C LEU A 482 1.12 -23.07 -46.57
N ASP A 483 -0.04 -22.44 -46.49
CA ASP A 483 -1.35 -23.13 -46.34
C ASP A 483 -1.98 -23.31 -47.70
N VAL A 484 -2.13 -24.53 -48.15
CA VAL A 484 -2.72 -24.90 -49.46
C VAL A 484 -3.96 -25.74 -49.23
N THR A 485 -5.10 -25.30 -49.76
CA THR A 485 -6.34 -26.07 -49.66
C THR A 485 -6.29 -27.34 -50.54
N ASN A 486 -6.99 -28.40 -50.16
CA ASN A 486 -7.00 -29.68 -50.85
C ASN A 486 -7.39 -29.58 -52.32
N SER A 487 -8.15 -28.57 -52.75
CA SER A 487 -8.53 -28.31 -54.12
C SER A 487 -7.37 -27.92 -55.05
N TYR A 488 -6.23 -27.51 -54.51
CA TYR A 488 -5.05 -27.09 -55.25
C TYR A 488 -3.83 -28.00 -55.02
N LYS A 489 -4.04 -29.16 -54.42
CA LYS A 489 -2.97 -30.12 -54.03
C LYS A 489 -2.11 -30.57 -55.22
N ASP A 490 -2.73 -30.76 -56.38
CA ASP A 490 -2.06 -31.22 -57.59
C ASP A 490 -1.16 -30.14 -58.24
N LEU A 491 -1.27 -28.88 -57.81
CA LEU A 491 -0.45 -27.76 -58.28
C LEU A 491 0.75 -27.49 -57.36
N VAL A 492 0.90 -28.24 -56.29
CA VAL A 492 2.00 -28.07 -55.34
C VAL A 492 3.32 -28.54 -55.97
N PRO A 493 4.35 -27.68 -56.04
CA PRO A 493 5.64 -28.07 -56.62
C PRO A 493 6.35 -29.15 -55.79
N ASP A 494 7.19 -29.96 -56.44
CA ASP A 494 7.92 -31.07 -55.80
C ASP A 494 8.91 -30.60 -54.73
N HIS A 495 9.39 -29.35 -54.79
CA HIS A 495 10.32 -28.77 -53.83
C HIS A 495 9.64 -28.30 -52.54
N TYR A 496 8.30 -28.32 -52.44
CA TYR A 496 7.60 -28.00 -51.21
C TYR A 496 7.68 -29.20 -50.26
N ILE A 497 8.15 -28.92 -49.04
CA ILE A 497 8.26 -29.90 -47.97
C ILE A 497 6.98 -29.87 -47.15
N ARG A 498 6.24 -30.99 -47.15
CA ARG A 498 5.00 -31.11 -46.37
C ARG A 498 5.30 -31.24 -44.88
N LYS A 499 4.75 -30.33 -44.08
CA LYS A 499 4.84 -30.33 -42.60
C LYS A 499 3.65 -31.03 -41.92
N GLN A 500 2.43 -30.79 -42.43
CA GLN A 500 1.21 -31.35 -41.81
C GLN A 500 0.06 -31.42 -42.81
N THR A 501 -0.77 -32.48 -42.66
CA THR A 501 -2.03 -32.65 -43.39
C THR A 501 -3.19 -32.37 -42.44
N LEU A 502 -4.11 -31.49 -42.84
CA LEU A 502 -5.37 -31.19 -42.16
C LEU A 502 -6.56 -31.68 -42.97
N ALA A 503 -7.76 -31.62 -42.38
CA ALA A 503 -8.99 -32.09 -43.09
C ALA A 503 -9.27 -31.32 -44.39
N ASN A 504 -9.00 -30.02 -44.44
CA ASN A 504 -9.34 -29.16 -45.57
C ASN A 504 -8.13 -28.50 -46.27
N SER A 505 -6.90 -28.68 -45.74
CA SER A 505 -5.68 -28.08 -46.29
C SER A 505 -4.44 -28.87 -45.92
N GLU A 506 -3.35 -28.63 -46.62
CA GLU A 506 -2.03 -29.15 -46.27
C GLU A 506 -1.08 -27.98 -46.02
N ARG A 507 -0.17 -28.16 -45.07
CA ARG A 507 0.84 -27.18 -44.65
C ARG A 507 2.19 -27.58 -45.22
N TYR A 508 2.80 -26.64 -45.94
CA TYR A 508 4.08 -26.82 -46.58
C TYR A 508 5.10 -25.80 -46.11
N THR A 509 6.37 -26.09 -46.35
CA THR A 509 7.45 -25.12 -46.21
C THR A 509 8.39 -25.23 -47.41
N THR A 510 9.17 -24.17 -47.62
CA THR A 510 10.28 -24.13 -48.58
C THR A 510 11.56 -23.75 -47.84
N GLU A 511 12.70 -24.04 -48.44
CA GLU A 511 13.98 -23.63 -47.85
C GLU A 511 14.07 -22.11 -47.68
N GLU A 512 13.61 -21.35 -48.68
CA GLU A 512 13.54 -19.88 -48.61
C GLU A 512 12.63 -19.40 -47.48
N LEU A 513 11.44 -19.97 -47.30
CA LEU A 513 10.55 -19.64 -46.21
C LEU A 513 11.16 -19.98 -44.84
N ASN A 514 11.89 -21.09 -44.73
CA ASN A 514 12.57 -21.43 -43.47
C ASN A 514 13.69 -20.44 -43.14
N GLN A 515 14.54 -20.07 -44.10
CA GLN A 515 15.59 -19.07 -43.89
C GLN A 515 15.03 -17.71 -43.50
N LEU A 516 13.96 -17.29 -44.16
CA LEU A 516 13.27 -16.04 -43.85
C LEU A 516 12.62 -16.10 -42.45
N ALA A 517 11.97 -17.25 -42.11
CA ALA A 517 11.37 -17.47 -40.83
C ALA A 517 12.40 -17.41 -39.68
N ASP A 518 13.55 -18.06 -39.85
CA ASP A 518 14.65 -18.06 -38.86
C ASP A 518 15.22 -16.64 -38.65
N THR A 519 15.31 -15.84 -39.73
CA THR A 519 15.75 -14.45 -39.66
C THR A 519 14.75 -13.58 -38.91
N ILE A 520 13.46 -13.70 -39.20
CA ILE A 520 12.40 -12.92 -38.58
C ILE A 520 12.23 -13.28 -37.10
N LEU A 521 12.12 -14.57 -36.78
CA LEU A 521 11.96 -15.05 -35.41
C LEU A 521 13.19 -14.75 -34.55
N GLY A 522 14.40 -14.94 -35.08
CA GLY A 522 15.62 -14.60 -34.37
C GLY A 522 15.77 -13.09 -34.11
N SER A 523 15.26 -12.23 -35.01
CA SER A 523 15.22 -10.79 -34.79
C SER A 523 14.16 -10.39 -33.80
N GLU A 524 13.02 -11.06 -33.75
CA GLU A 524 11.93 -10.81 -32.82
C GLU A 524 12.33 -11.17 -31.37
N ASP A 525 12.93 -12.35 -31.17
CA ASP A 525 13.41 -12.76 -29.85
C ASP A 525 14.48 -11.81 -29.33
N ARG A 526 15.40 -11.39 -30.20
CA ARG A 526 16.44 -10.40 -29.84
C ARG A 526 15.83 -9.02 -29.53
N LEU A 527 14.81 -8.60 -30.29
CA LEU A 527 14.10 -7.35 -30.01
C LEU A 527 13.48 -7.37 -28.63
N TYR A 528 12.73 -8.42 -28.30
CA TYR A 528 12.04 -8.54 -27.01
C TYR A 528 13.05 -8.62 -25.85
N ALA A 529 14.13 -9.36 -26.00
CA ALA A 529 15.18 -9.41 -25.00
C ALA A 529 15.82 -8.04 -24.77
N LEU A 530 16.13 -7.28 -25.83
CA LEU A 530 16.76 -5.97 -25.72
C LEU A 530 15.80 -4.90 -25.19
N GLU A 531 14.50 -4.96 -25.54
CA GLU A 531 13.48 -4.08 -24.96
C GLU A 531 13.30 -4.38 -23.47
N TYR A 532 13.31 -5.66 -23.07
CA TYR A 532 13.27 -6.05 -21.66
C TYR A 532 14.48 -5.54 -20.86
N GLU A 533 15.70 -5.74 -21.38
CA GLU A 533 16.91 -5.24 -20.74
C GLU A 533 16.90 -3.70 -20.61
N THR A 534 16.43 -3.01 -21.63
CA THR A 534 16.31 -1.55 -21.65
C THR A 534 15.28 -1.07 -20.63
N TYR A 535 14.14 -1.76 -20.54
CA TYR A 535 13.12 -1.47 -19.53
C TYR A 535 13.66 -1.69 -18.10
N VAL A 536 14.38 -2.78 -17.86
CA VAL A 536 15.02 -3.05 -16.57
C VAL A 536 16.00 -1.92 -16.21
N MET A 537 16.82 -1.45 -17.15
CA MET A 537 17.72 -0.33 -16.94
C MET A 537 16.97 0.95 -16.52
N ILE A 538 15.85 1.27 -17.20
CA ILE A 538 15.02 2.44 -16.85
C ILE A 538 14.49 2.28 -15.43
N ARG A 539 13.94 1.12 -15.08
CA ARG A 539 13.44 0.82 -13.74
C ARG A 539 14.52 0.94 -12.66
N GLU A 540 15.73 0.43 -12.92
CA GLU A 540 16.87 0.55 -11.99
C GLU A 540 17.32 2.02 -11.85
N THR A 541 17.21 2.83 -12.90
CA THR A 541 17.48 4.28 -12.82
C THR A 541 16.47 4.96 -11.89
N LEU A 542 15.18 4.66 -12.00
CA LEU A 542 14.18 5.17 -11.06
C LEU A 542 14.45 4.68 -9.64
N ALA A 543 14.86 3.42 -9.47
CA ALA A 543 15.24 2.88 -8.18
C ALA A 543 16.41 3.65 -7.53
N GLY A 544 17.34 4.17 -8.31
CA GLY A 544 18.42 5.03 -7.84
C GLY A 544 17.96 6.40 -7.32
N GLU A 545 16.80 6.87 -7.74
CA GLU A 545 16.26 8.20 -7.42
C GLU A 545 15.12 8.16 -6.36
N MET A 546 14.98 7.05 -5.64
CA MET A 546 13.91 6.83 -4.67
C MET A 546 13.81 7.94 -3.62
N GLU A 547 14.93 8.44 -3.11
CA GLU A 547 14.96 9.47 -2.07
C GLU A 547 14.33 10.78 -2.55
N ARG A 548 14.66 11.21 -3.78
CA ARG A 548 14.09 12.41 -4.40
C ARG A 548 12.58 12.26 -4.62
N ILE A 549 12.19 11.11 -5.14
CA ILE A 549 10.77 10.81 -5.42
C ILE A 549 9.97 10.74 -4.13
N SER A 550 10.49 10.09 -3.09
CA SER A 550 9.81 9.98 -1.78
C SER A 550 9.66 11.34 -1.11
N ARG A 551 10.68 12.20 -1.17
CA ARG A 551 10.59 13.59 -0.66
C ARG A 551 9.50 14.37 -1.39
N THR A 552 9.49 14.31 -2.71
CA THR A 552 8.46 14.95 -3.55
C THR A 552 7.06 14.41 -3.24
N ALA A 553 6.88 13.10 -3.10
CA ALA A 553 5.61 12.49 -2.72
C ALA A 553 5.08 13.02 -1.38
N ASN A 554 5.96 13.15 -0.37
CA ASN A 554 5.61 13.71 0.94
C ASN A 554 5.20 15.18 0.83
N VAL A 555 5.91 15.99 0.04
CA VAL A 555 5.55 17.40 -0.21
C VAL A 555 4.16 17.49 -0.86
N ILE A 556 3.88 16.69 -1.88
CA ILE A 556 2.57 16.63 -2.53
C ILE A 556 1.47 16.24 -1.55
N ALA A 557 1.70 15.24 -0.70
CA ALA A 557 0.76 14.82 0.33
C ALA A 557 0.41 15.96 1.31
N GLN A 558 1.40 16.73 1.74
CA GLN A 558 1.20 17.87 2.63
C GLN A 558 0.42 19.00 1.95
N ILE A 559 0.76 19.36 0.72
CA ILE A 559 0.06 20.38 -0.07
C ILE A 559 -1.41 19.98 -0.24
N ASP A 560 -1.68 18.72 -0.60
CA ASP A 560 -3.02 18.22 -0.82
C ASP A 560 -3.86 18.23 0.46
N ALA A 561 -3.29 17.81 1.59
CA ALA A 561 -3.95 17.86 2.89
C ALA A 561 -4.31 19.31 3.29
N LEU A 562 -3.38 20.26 3.14
CA LEU A 562 -3.62 21.68 3.43
C LEU A 562 -4.67 22.29 2.49
N ALA A 563 -4.62 21.97 1.19
CA ALA A 563 -5.61 22.41 0.22
C ALA A 563 -7.01 21.84 0.52
N SER A 564 -7.09 20.58 0.99
CA SER A 564 -8.34 19.97 1.46
C SER A 564 -8.92 20.73 2.65
N LEU A 565 -8.11 21.01 3.68
CA LEU A 565 -8.55 21.75 4.86
C LEU A 565 -9.01 23.18 4.51
N ALA A 566 -8.32 23.86 3.60
CA ALA A 566 -8.71 25.18 3.13
C ALA A 566 -10.03 25.14 2.32
N TYR A 567 -10.18 24.17 1.45
CA TYR A 567 -11.42 23.95 0.68
C TYR A 567 -12.63 23.73 1.59
N VAL A 568 -12.47 22.86 2.60
CA VAL A 568 -13.52 22.56 3.58
C VAL A 568 -13.86 23.77 4.43
N ALA A 569 -12.84 24.54 4.84
CA ALA A 569 -13.01 25.75 5.64
C ALA A 569 -13.89 26.80 4.91
N GLU A 570 -13.60 27.07 3.64
CA GLU A 570 -14.41 28.00 2.84
C GLU A 570 -15.83 27.47 2.63
N ARG A 571 -15.95 26.22 2.17
CA ARG A 571 -17.24 25.62 1.82
C ARG A 571 -18.19 25.52 3.02
N ASN A 572 -17.67 25.19 4.20
CA ASN A 572 -18.47 24.97 5.41
C ASN A 572 -18.44 26.18 6.36
N HIS A 573 -17.89 27.32 5.93
CA HIS A 573 -17.80 28.54 6.72
C HIS A 573 -17.12 28.30 8.09
N PHE A 574 -16.02 27.54 8.07
CA PHE A 574 -15.17 27.37 9.25
C PHE A 574 -14.28 28.58 9.43
N VAL A 575 -13.99 28.93 10.68
CA VAL A 575 -13.19 30.09 11.02
C VAL A 575 -11.85 29.69 11.61
N ARG A 576 -10.84 30.53 11.39
CA ARG A 576 -9.52 30.38 12.03
C ARG A 576 -9.66 30.59 13.54
N PRO A 577 -9.36 29.60 14.40
CA PRO A 577 -9.37 29.78 15.83
C PRO A 577 -8.14 30.53 16.30
N LYS A 578 -8.24 31.21 17.46
CA LYS A 578 -7.10 31.69 18.22
C LYS A 578 -6.65 30.64 19.21
N LEU A 579 -5.34 30.47 19.39
CA LEU A 579 -4.78 29.55 20.36
C LEU A 579 -4.27 30.28 21.58
N ASN A 580 -4.51 29.70 22.75
CA ASN A 580 -3.97 30.20 24.01
C ASN A 580 -3.37 29.05 24.85
N VAL A 581 -2.49 29.42 25.78
CA VAL A 581 -1.85 28.50 26.74
C VAL A 581 -2.44 28.66 28.15
N ARG A 582 -3.54 29.40 28.28
CA ARG A 582 -4.19 29.69 29.57
C ARG A 582 -5.28 28.70 29.95
N GLY A 583 -5.54 27.73 29.09
CA GLY A 583 -6.58 26.72 29.30
C GLY A 583 -8.02 27.28 29.18
N THR A 584 -8.21 28.38 28.44
CA THR A 584 -9.54 28.93 28.17
C THR A 584 -10.09 28.34 26.87
N ILE A 585 -11.33 27.86 26.90
CA ILE A 585 -12.10 27.45 25.74
C ILE A 585 -13.30 28.40 25.64
N ASP A 586 -13.28 29.27 24.62
CA ASP A 586 -14.35 30.25 24.35
C ASP A 586 -14.78 30.10 22.89
N ILE A 587 -15.94 29.48 22.68
CA ILE A 587 -16.52 29.21 21.37
C ILE A 587 -17.83 29.97 21.26
N LYS A 588 -17.98 30.75 20.19
CA LYS A 588 -19.21 31.46 19.85
C LYS A 588 -19.87 30.82 18.62
N ASP A 589 -21.16 30.56 18.72
CA ASP A 589 -21.95 29.93 17.66
C ASP A 589 -21.30 28.65 17.14
N GLY A 590 -20.80 27.78 18.04
CA GLY A 590 -20.21 26.51 17.70
C GLY A 590 -21.22 25.55 17.05
N ARG A 591 -20.78 24.81 16.05
CA ARG A 591 -21.59 23.81 15.33
C ARG A 591 -20.91 22.45 15.37
N HIS A 592 -21.69 21.39 15.24
CA HIS A 592 -21.11 20.04 15.17
C HIS A 592 -20.67 19.74 13.72
N PRO A 593 -19.36 19.52 13.46
CA PRO A 593 -18.84 19.47 12.09
C PRO A 593 -19.47 18.38 11.23
N VAL A 594 -19.86 17.27 11.82
CA VAL A 594 -20.44 16.12 11.10
C VAL A 594 -21.96 16.26 11.01
N VAL A 595 -22.62 16.55 12.12
CA VAL A 595 -24.08 16.59 12.18
C VAL A 595 -24.64 17.67 11.24
N GLU A 596 -24.00 18.85 11.17
CA GLU A 596 -24.41 19.90 10.26
C GLU A 596 -24.37 19.52 8.77
N GLN A 597 -23.53 18.52 8.40
CA GLN A 597 -23.46 18.01 7.02
C GLN A 597 -24.53 16.98 6.69
N VAL A 598 -25.15 16.38 7.70
CA VAL A 598 -26.13 15.29 7.54
C VAL A 598 -27.56 15.78 7.62
N ILE A 599 -27.80 16.80 8.45
CA ILE A 599 -29.15 17.39 8.57
C ILE A 599 -29.40 18.40 7.43
N PRO A 600 -30.67 18.63 7.04
CA PRO A 600 -31.02 19.64 6.05
C PRO A 600 -30.49 21.03 6.43
N ASN A 601 -30.12 21.82 5.43
CA ASN A 601 -29.60 23.18 5.60
C ASN A 601 -30.46 24.01 6.55
N ASP A 602 -29.79 24.80 7.40
CA ASP A 602 -30.38 25.74 8.37
C ASP A 602 -31.13 25.13 9.56
N MET A 603 -31.07 23.81 9.79
CA MET A 603 -31.67 23.18 10.94
C MET A 603 -30.76 22.96 12.14
N PHE A 604 -29.43 23.15 11.98
CA PHE A 604 -28.53 23.04 13.11
C PHE A 604 -28.49 24.34 13.94
N ILE A 605 -28.82 24.21 15.22
CA ILE A 605 -28.77 25.36 16.15
C ILE A 605 -27.39 25.42 16.76
N SER A 606 -26.68 26.53 16.53
CA SER A 606 -25.37 26.81 17.10
C SER A 606 -25.41 27.01 18.62
N ASN A 607 -24.30 26.76 19.29
CA ASN A 607 -24.18 26.86 20.74
C ASN A 607 -22.90 27.57 21.16
N ASP A 608 -23.02 28.42 22.20
CA ASP A 608 -21.86 29.00 22.86
C ASP A 608 -21.28 28.06 23.90
N THR A 609 -19.96 28.13 24.08
CA THR A 609 -19.23 27.37 25.11
C THR A 609 -18.17 28.24 25.74
N TYR A 610 -18.15 28.28 27.06
CA TYR A 610 -17.10 28.95 27.81
C TYR A 610 -16.65 28.09 28.99
N LEU A 611 -15.37 27.70 28.98
CA LEU A 611 -14.69 26.96 30.05
C LEU A 611 -13.35 27.62 30.35
N ASP A 612 -12.93 27.63 31.59
CA ASP A 612 -11.61 28.11 32.01
C ASP A 612 -11.05 27.30 33.20
N ASN A 613 -9.76 27.44 33.47
CA ASN A 613 -9.08 26.73 34.56
C ASN A 613 -9.29 27.42 35.94
N LYS A 614 -10.21 28.40 36.08
CA LYS A 614 -10.43 29.20 37.30
C LYS A 614 -11.83 28.99 37.86
N LYS A 615 -12.80 29.69 37.31
CA LYS A 615 -14.19 29.74 37.83
C LYS A 615 -15.14 28.82 37.10
N ASN A 616 -14.91 28.59 35.82
CA ASN A 616 -15.80 27.79 34.93
C ASN A 616 -15.14 26.49 34.49
N ARG A 617 -14.73 25.68 35.48
CA ARG A 617 -14.03 24.40 35.20
C ARG A 617 -14.98 23.29 34.81
N VAL A 618 -16.20 23.34 35.27
CA VAL A 618 -17.22 22.31 35.08
C VAL A 618 -18.53 22.96 34.62
N ALA A 619 -19.09 22.43 33.56
CA ALA A 619 -20.42 22.80 33.10
C ALA A 619 -21.38 21.63 33.30
N ILE A 620 -22.49 21.87 33.99
CA ILE A 620 -23.57 20.89 34.16
C ILE A 620 -24.61 21.14 33.06
N ILE A 621 -24.79 20.15 32.17
CA ILE A 621 -25.69 20.24 31.03
C ILE A 621 -26.92 19.38 31.32
N THR A 622 -28.08 19.99 31.37
CA THR A 622 -29.36 19.32 31.63
C THR A 622 -30.31 19.48 30.43
N GLY A 623 -31.32 18.63 30.35
CA GLY A 623 -32.32 18.67 29.30
C GLY A 623 -32.96 17.31 29.06
N PRO A 624 -34.06 17.25 28.32
CA PRO A 624 -34.74 15.97 28.02
C PRO A 624 -33.90 15.07 27.12
N ASN A 625 -34.29 13.81 26.99
CA ASN A 625 -33.66 12.90 26.03
C ASN A 625 -33.89 13.41 24.60
N MET A 626 -32.97 13.17 23.72
CA MET A 626 -32.96 13.64 22.32
C MET A 626 -32.85 15.16 22.14
N ALA A 627 -32.55 15.94 23.20
CA ALA A 627 -32.37 17.39 23.13
C ALA A 627 -30.95 17.82 22.67
N GLY A 628 -30.13 16.91 22.20
CA GLY A 628 -28.79 17.22 21.66
C GLY A 628 -27.67 17.34 22.71
N LYS A 629 -27.86 16.95 23.98
CA LYS A 629 -26.83 17.02 25.03
C LYS A 629 -25.50 16.35 24.60
N SER A 630 -25.59 15.10 24.15
CA SER A 630 -24.40 14.35 23.69
C SER A 630 -23.77 14.96 22.43
N THR A 631 -24.59 15.47 21.52
CA THR A 631 -24.14 16.18 20.33
C THR A 631 -23.35 17.44 20.70
N TYR A 632 -23.83 18.21 21.67
CA TYR A 632 -23.14 19.40 22.17
C TYR A 632 -21.79 19.06 22.83
N MET A 633 -21.73 18.02 23.67
CA MET A 633 -20.45 17.61 24.28
C MET A 633 -19.43 17.15 23.24
N ARG A 634 -19.85 16.33 22.26
CA ARG A 634 -19.00 15.91 21.15
C ARG A 634 -18.55 17.11 20.30
N GLN A 635 -19.43 18.05 20.04
CA GLN A 635 -19.13 19.28 19.29
C GLN A 635 -17.97 20.05 19.93
N VAL A 636 -17.99 20.25 21.24
CA VAL A 636 -16.90 20.96 21.95
C VAL A 636 -15.59 20.22 21.82
N ALA A 637 -15.60 18.90 22.05
CA ALA A 637 -14.39 18.07 21.90
C ALA A 637 -13.84 18.09 20.46
N LEU A 638 -14.72 17.97 19.45
CA LEU A 638 -14.32 18.00 18.04
C LEU A 638 -13.77 19.36 17.62
N ILE A 639 -14.34 20.48 18.09
CA ILE A 639 -13.81 21.82 17.79
C ILE A 639 -12.40 22.00 18.38
N VAL A 640 -12.17 21.56 19.63
CA VAL A 640 -10.84 21.59 20.25
C VAL A 640 -9.86 20.71 19.49
N LEU A 641 -10.26 19.51 19.11
CA LEU A 641 -9.45 18.59 18.33
C LEU A 641 -9.10 19.16 16.95
N MET A 642 -10.09 19.71 16.23
CA MET A 642 -9.89 20.35 14.93
C MET A 642 -8.90 21.51 15.02
N ALA A 643 -9.01 22.33 16.07
CA ALA A 643 -8.05 23.41 16.29
C ALA A 643 -6.62 22.87 16.43
N GLN A 644 -6.41 21.75 17.10
CA GLN A 644 -5.07 21.16 17.28
C GLN A 644 -4.60 20.27 16.12
N ILE A 645 -5.50 19.82 15.24
CA ILE A 645 -5.11 19.30 13.92
C ILE A 645 -4.43 20.39 13.08
N GLY A 646 -4.73 21.65 13.34
CA GLY A 646 -4.35 22.80 12.51
C GLY A 646 -5.42 23.15 11.49
N SER A 647 -6.65 22.69 11.68
CA SER A 647 -7.82 23.00 10.85
C SER A 647 -8.57 24.23 11.39
N PHE A 648 -9.28 24.93 10.51
CA PHE A 648 -10.31 25.86 10.91
C PHE A 648 -11.50 25.11 11.53
N VAL A 649 -12.32 25.81 12.32
CA VAL A 649 -13.35 25.20 13.16
C VAL A 649 -14.76 25.72 12.85
N PRO A 650 -15.79 24.89 13.02
CA PRO A 650 -17.19 25.26 12.79
C PRO A 650 -17.73 26.15 13.92
N ALA A 651 -17.43 27.45 13.87
CA ALA A 651 -17.89 28.47 14.83
C ALA A 651 -17.91 29.86 14.20
N ALA A 652 -18.54 30.84 14.83
CA ALA A 652 -18.40 32.26 14.48
C ALA A 652 -17.08 32.84 15.02
N LYS A 653 -16.67 32.41 16.21
CA LYS A 653 -15.39 32.71 16.83
C LYS A 653 -14.97 31.56 17.74
N ALA A 654 -13.66 31.30 17.81
CA ALA A 654 -13.11 30.33 18.75
C ALA A 654 -11.77 30.82 19.30
N ASN A 655 -11.60 30.71 20.63
CA ASN A 655 -10.33 30.90 21.32
C ASN A 655 -10.08 29.66 22.17
N ILE A 656 -9.14 28.81 21.71
CA ILE A 656 -8.97 27.45 22.20
C ILE A 656 -7.67 27.36 23.00
N GLY A 657 -7.79 26.93 24.25
CA GLY A 657 -6.65 26.53 25.08
C GLY A 657 -6.10 25.20 24.56
N ILE A 658 -4.78 25.13 24.36
CA ILE A 658 -4.12 23.90 23.94
C ILE A 658 -4.27 22.87 25.07
N VAL A 659 -4.76 21.69 24.73
CA VAL A 659 -4.92 20.57 25.65
C VAL A 659 -3.98 19.42 25.26
N ASP A 660 -3.53 18.67 26.27
CA ASP A 660 -2.66 17.52 26.08
C ASP A 660 -3.45 16.21 25.88
N ARG A 661 -4.72 16.21 26.30
CA ARG A 661 -5.61 15.03 26.21
C ARG A 661 -7.06 15.41 26.02
N ILE A 662 -7.79 14.55 25.37
CA ILE A 662 -9.25 14.58 25.32
C ILE A 662 -9.78 13.23 25.82
N PHE A 663 -10.75 13.32 26.75
CA PHE A 663 -11.49 12.16 27.22
C PHE A 663 -12.96 12.35 26.93
N THR A 664 -13.60 11.29 26.49
CA THR A 664 -15.05 11.26 26.34
C THR A 664 -15.64 10.04 27.03
N ARG A 665 -16.75 10.24 27.67
CA ARG A 665 -17.63 9.19 28.13
C ARG A 665 -19.03 9.51 27.58
N VAL A 666 -19.46 8.76 26.60
CA VAL A 666 -20.77 8.92 25.97
C VAL A 666 -21.46 7.57 26.10
N GLY A 667 -22.65 7.55 26.70
CA GLY A 667 -23.44 6.37 27.10
C GLY A 667 -23.14 5.06 26.40
N ALA A 668 -23.06 3.99 27.15
CA ALA A 668 -22.68 2.67 26.63
C ALA A 668 -23.58 2.27 25.45
N SER A 669 -22.99 1.94 24.32
CA SER A 669 -23.60 0.97 23.43
C SER A 669 -23.58 -0.37 24.17
N ASP A 670 -24.72 -1.02 24.33
CA ASP A 670 -24.81 -2.36 24.89
C ASP A 670 -23.86 -3.30 24.12
N ASP A 671 -22.65 -3.48 24.63
CA ASP A 671 -21.75 -4.51 24.15
C ASP A 671 -22.05 -5.80 24.92
N LEU A 672 -23.20 -6.40 24.56
CA LEU A 672 -23.63 -7.70 25.10
C LEU A 672 -22.58 -8.82 24.86
N ALA A 673 -21.69 -8.61 23.91
CA ALA A 673 -20.68 -9.58 23.54
C ALA A 673 -19.50 -9.63 24.54
N SER A 674 -19.24 -8.56 25.29
CA SER A 674 -18.16 -8.53 26.30
C SER A 674 -18.55 -9.14 27.64
N GLY A 675 -19.82 -9.44 27.86
CA GLY A 675 -20.36 -9.96 29.13
C GLY A 675 -20.20 -9.01 30.33
N GLN A 676 -19.72 -7.78 30.12
CA GLN A 676 -19.57 -6.78 31.16
C GLN A 676 -20.85 -5.95 31.30
N SER A 677 -21.22 -5.67 32.54
CA SER A 677 -22.29 -4.75 32.83
C SER A 677 -21.95 -3.35 32.27
N THR A 678 -22.92 -2.67 31.63
CA THR A 678 -22.80 -1.28 31.16
C THR A 678 -22.27 -0.37 32.27
N PHE A 679 -22.68 -0.58 33.51
CA PHE A 679 -22.18 0.15 34.68
C PHE A 679 -20.67 -0.06 34.91
N MET A 680 -20.17 -1.29 34.75
CA MET A 680 -18.73 -1.57 34.93
C MET A 680 -17.87 -0.92 33.82
N VAL A 681 -18.36 -0.94 32.59
CA VAL A 681 -17.69 -0.24 31.48
C VAL A 681 -17.63 1.25 31.75
N GLU A 682 -18.75 1.85 32.15
CA GLU A 682 -18.83 3.26 32.52
C GLU A 682 -17.89 3.63 33.67
N MET A 683 -17.85 2.82 34.73
CA MET A 683 -16.94 3.07 35.86
C MET A 683 -15.47 2.91 35.47
N SER A 684 -15.16 1.98 34.60
CA SER A 684 -13.80 1.79 34.10
C SER A 684 -13.33 2.98 33.25
N GLU A 685 -14.19 3.51 32.38
CA GLU A 685 -13.91 4.73 31.60
C GLU A 685 -13.71 5.94 32.52
N VAL A 686 -14.57 6.14 33.51
CA VAL A 686 -14.41 7.24 34.50
C VAL A 686 -13.12 7.06 35.29
N ALA A 687 -12.80 5.83 35.74
CA ALA A 687 -11.57 5.56 36.44
C ALA A 687 -10.32 5.85 35.57
N ASN A 688 -10.38 5.55 34.28
CA ASN A 688 -9.34 5.88 33.32
C ASN A 688 -9.15 7.42 33.20
N ILE A 689 -10.23 8.18 33.11
CA ILE A 689 -10.19 9.64 33.10
C ILE A 689 -9.53 10.17 34.37
N LEU A 690 -9.98 9.74 35.53
CA LEU A 690 -9.45 10.23 36.81
C LEU A 690 -7.97 9.90 37.05
N ARG A 691 -7.50 8.78 36.53
CA ARG A 691 -6.07 8.38 36.63
C ARG A 691 -5.16 9.15 35.67
N ASN A 692 -5.66 9.50 34.51
CA ASN A 692 -4.83 10.02 33.41
C ASN A 692 -5.06 11.48 33.10
N ALA A 693 -6.11 12.11 33.64
CA ALA A 693 -6.33 13.55 33.47
C ALA A 693 -5.20 14.39 34.08
N THR A 694 -4.82 15.41 33.36
CA THR A 694 -3.83 16.40 33.77
C THR A 694 -4.51 17.74 34.04
N LYS A 695 -3.72 18.75 34.42
CA LYS A 695 -4.23 20.14 34.52
C LYS A 695 -4.59 20.76 33.17
N ASN A 696 -4.14 20.16 32.08
CA ASN A 696 -4.32 20.66 30.71
C ASN A 696 -5.23 19.73 29.87
N SER A 697 -5.93 18.77 30.50
CA SER A 697 -6.84 17.86 29.79
C SER A 697 -8.21 18.50 29.58
#